data_727b6d7b298c1f78c15f8ea04453cf71
#
_entry.id   727b6d7b298c1f78c15f8ea04453cf71
#
_cell.length_a   1.000
_cell.length_b   1.000
_cell.length_c   1.000
_cell.angle_alpha   90.00
_cell.angle_beta   90.00
_cell.angle_gamma   90.00
#
_symmetry.space_group_name_H-M   'P 1'
#
loop_
_entity.id
_entity.type
_entity.pdbx_description
1 polymer ?
#
loop_
_entity_poly.entity_id
_entity_poly.type
_entity_poly.pdbx_seq_one_letter_code
_entity_poly.pdbx_strand_id
1 'polypeptide(L)'
;KNFQNGSIIKVEKMLVLVKTSLSSICHTVAVSGLMENEGCDTRVVERWKEYIVVVRSTGDLENPLYIQFYRNRKIPEKQTSQKNEFDFKLNIHTSIVKFYSSLDKTISITMKNSENGSYMFYILRTSTQSSAIRWHSFFQEILGYKVKSKLRLDLPELDVSMNISIPYCDFERIIKEGQRRKEEFEILVKNKGYKVEQIAFSDYLINIIAKNLKECNLYHEKIKFLEYQDHLFSFAWKHYDRLEWIFGENQNLLYGKWSMGSTHTLEFRSAKHYPTTVLTTEGRHVSEPIPIEGFLGRLTSRSGKDISSFLKKPIFKLKYFYTNDNMLMFCKPSRAIPPLPESIDFESCFQNGERLKEVINSMPAIYQKNPFKLDDNDHIEWLKPGMSKAEFIQKDRHALQEMERKISLVTRADGLIDMCQIIQVKSVPVSEIKNIIKTASSLLWTSSPTHVNDMNLVDACFDIILNDGGIIRLQAPSRSIKYEWIAKLIQMRDYWIQRKKDDLSRLMRVRQKNMEILHASEYVESTISHSTPKWETSRGIADSYIYNVSGTALSRCVVMSGILYQKPKKHSVFTKYFVVLCPGFIILYSMFKRNHSGFVKSTTDYRHYLTIPVHESYVYSGMNTTLDLLDRNEEFDEIHPGHYSLPRIYPDFWKSSEEESERCFTLWFGTKRAIAGKKEHINRRTNDSHASLQNSQINSSRNPGLIRMVNRLGVTGRSIVFMARSRQERDLWVTRLLSQIERFA
;
A
#
# COMPACT_ATOMS: atom_id res chain seq x y z
N LYS A 1 -19.66 -20.36 -25.35
CA LYS A 1 -20.60 -20.93 -24.33
C LYS A 1 -21.95 -20.30 -24.54
N ASN A 2 -22.96 -21.11 -24.98
CA ASN A 2 -24.33 -20.63 -25.09
C ASN A 2 -24.94 -20.53 -23.68
N PHE A 3 -24.99 -19.31 -23.17
CA PHE A 3 -25.67 -19.03 -21.91
C PHE A 3 -27.18 -18.95 -22.15
N GLN A 4 -27.97 -19.53 -21.24
CA GLN A 4 -29.42 -19.39 -21.31
C GLN A 4 -29.85 -17.95 -21.14
N ASN A 5 -30.84 -17.49 -21.89
CA ASN A 5 -31.34 -16.12 -21.79
C ASN A 5 -31.81 -15.80 -20.36
N GLY A 6 -31.33 -14.62 -19.85
CA GLY A 6 -31.60 -14.17 -18.49
C GLY A 6 -30.69 -14.76 -17.40
N SER A 7 -29.81 -15.73 -17.73
CA SER A 7 -28.88 -16.32 -16.75
C SER A 7 -27.84 -15.30 -16.29
N ILE A 8 -27.51 -15.40 -15.01
CA ILE A 8 -26.44 -14.55 -14.41
C ILE A 8 -25.08 -15.13 -14.81
N ILE A 9 -24.28 -14.34 -15.46
CA ILE A 9 -22.92 -14.70 -15.90
C ILE A 9 -21.91 -14.27 -14.86
N LYS A 10 -22.04 -13.03 -14.34
CA LYS A 10 -21.07 -12.44 -13.40
C LYS A 10 -21.75 -11.51 -12.41
N VAL A 11 -21.27 -11.51 -11.18
CA VAL A 11 -21.78 -10.67 -10.10
C VAL A 11 -20.60 -10.18 -9.26
N GLU A 12 -20.53 -8.88 -9.02
CA GLU A 12 -19.56 -8.32 -8.08
C GLU A 12 -20.06 -6.99 -7.48
N LYS A 13 -19.59 -6.70 -6.28
CA LYS A 13 -19.81 -5.42 -5.61
C LYS A 13 -18.78 -4.41 -6.08
N MET A 14 -19.21 -3.30 -6.65
CA MET A 14 -18.35 -2.27 -7.23
C MET A 14 -18.80 -0.86 -6.86
N LEU A 15 -17.86 0.06 -6.93
CA LEU A 15 -18.11 1.49 -6.92
C LEU A 15 -18.40 1.94 -8.36
N VAL A 16 -19.47 2.68 -8.55
CA VAL A 16 -19.97 3.10 -9.87
C VAL A 16 -20.14 4.61 -9.91
N LEU A 17 -19.69 5.23 -10.99
CA LEU A 17 -19.88 6.63 -11.35
C LEU A 17 -20.45 6.69 -12.77
N VAL A 18 -21.47 7.50 -12.99
CA VAL A 18 -22.06 7.68 -14.34
C VAL A 18 -21.91 9.13 -14.78
N LYS A 19 -21.37 9.33 -15.96
CA LYS A 19 -21.22 10.63 -16.61
C LYS A 19 -21.90 10.64 -17.97
N THR A 20 -22.22 11.83 -18.48
CA THR A 20 -22.69 12.04 -19.86
C THR A 20 -21.85 13.11 -20.53
N SER A 21 -21.65 13.01 -21.84
CA SER A 21 -21.00 14.10 -22.59
C SER A 21 -21.90 15.31 -22.69
N LEU A 22 -21.31 16.51 -22.63
CA LEU A 22 -22.03 17.77 -22.82
C LEU A 22 -22.24 18.12 -24.30
N SER A 23 -21.34 17.65 -25.16
CA SER A 23 -21.42 17.86 -26.61
C SER A 23 -21.57 16.54 -27.36
N SER A 24 -22.25 16.57 -28.48
CA SER A 24 -22.34 15.45 -29.42
C SER A 24 -21.04 15.20 -30.21
N ILE A 25 -20.06 16.11 -30.12
CA ILE A 25 -18.83 16.12 -30.92
C ILE A 25 -17.62 15.75 -30.05
N CYS A 26 -17.63 14.58 -29.48
CA CYS A 26 -16.42 13.97 -28.92
C CYS A 26 -15.85 12.92 -29.90
N HIS A 27 -15.27 13.39 -31.03
CA HIS A 27 -14.78 12.48 -32.09
C HIS A 27 -13.71 11.51 -31.57
N THR A 28 -12.80 11.95 -30.71
CA THR A 28 -11.78 11.09 -30.09
C THR A 28 -12.40 10.03 -29.20
N VAL A 29 -13.34 10.40 -28.36
CA VAL A 29 -14.02 9.48 -27.44
C VAL A 29 -14.92 8.49 -28.17
N ALA A 30 -15.48 8.89 -29.33
CA ALA A 30 -16.27 8.00 -30.17
C ALA A 30 -15.47 6.81 -30.73
N VAL A 31 -14.16 6.97 -30.89
CA VAL A 31 -13.26 5.97 -31.47
C VAL A 31 -12.44 5.26 -30.40
N SER A 32 -11.93 6.00 -29.43
CA SER A 32 -10.99 5.46 -28.43
C SER A 32 -11.65 5.08 -27.09
N GLY A 33 -12.86 5.57 -26.82
CA GLY A 33 -13.50 5.47 -25.50
C GLY A 33 -12.99 6.54 -24.53
N LEU A 34 -13.67 6.77 -23.42
CA LEU A 34 -13.29 7.76 -22.43
C LEU A 34 -12.13 7.25 -21.58
N MET A 35 -11.01 7.96 -21.62
CA MET A 35 -9.84 7.77 -20.76
C MET A 35 -9.56 9.05 -19.94
N GLU A 36 -8.76 8.93 -18.88
CA GLU A 36 -8.46 10.02 -17.94
C GLU A 36 -7.89 11.28 -18.62
N ASN A 37 -7.09 11.07 -19.66
CA ASN A 37 -6.35 12.13 -20.36
C ASN A 37 -7.09 12.68 -21.58
N GLU A 38 -8.31 12.27 -21.85
CA GLU A 38 -9.06 12.76 -22.99
C GLU A 38 -9.89 13.99 -22.62
N GLY A 39 -9.69 15.06 -23.39
CA GLY A 39 -10.42 16.33 -23.25
C GLY A 39 -11.86 16.20 -23.73
N CYS A 40 -12.72 15.59 -22.93
CA CYS A 40 -14.16 15.54 -23.17
C CYS A 40 -14.91 16.19 -22.00
N ASP A 41 -15.69 17.21 -22.33
CA ASP A 41 -16.55 17.86 -21.34
C ASP A 41 -17.68 16.91 -20.91
N THR A 42 -17.65 16.54 -19.64
CA THR A 42 -18.60 15.57 -19.09
C THR A 42 -19.37 16.13 -17.91
N ARG A 43 -20.66 15.81 -17.86
CA ARG A 43 -21.51 16.07 -16.69
C ARG A 43 -21.72 14.78 -15.90
N VAL A 44 -21.63 14.87 -14.57
CA VAL A 44 -21.92 13.77 -13.67
C VAL A 44 -23.43 13.58 -13.54
N VAL A 45 -23.90 12.40 -13.89
CA VAL A 45 -25.30 11.97 -13.73
C VAL A 45 -25.49 11.28 -12.38
N GLU A 46 -24.62 10.34 -12.06
CA GLU A 46 -24.62 9.63 -10.78
C GLU A 46 -23.23 9.71 -10.15
N ARG A 47 -23.16 10.14 -8.89
CA ARG A 47 -21.91 10.20 -8.12
C ARG A 47 -21.46 8.82 -7.66
N TRP A 48 -20.23 8.69 -7.21
CA TRP A 48 -19.70 7.45 -6.66
C TRP A 48 -20.61 6.82 -5.62
N LYS A 49 -21.18 5.66 -5.95
CA LYS A 49 -22.00 4.82 -5.07
C LYS A 49 -21.65 3.36 -5.25
N GLU A 50 -21.77 2.58 -4.19
CA GLU A 50 -21.52 1.15 -4.20
C GLU A 50 -22.78 0.40 -4.64
N TYR A 51 -22.65 -0.43 -5.68
CA TYR A 51 -23.70 -1.28 -6.22
C TYR A 51 -23.25 -2.74 -6.30
N ILE A 52 -24.19 -3.67 -6.36
CA ILE A 52 -23.92 -5.00 -6.88
C ILE A 52 -24.19 -4.95 -8.38
N VAL A 53 -23.12 -5.10 -9.15
CA VAL A 53 -23.18 -5.14 -10.61
C VAL A 53 -23.41 -6.57 -11.04
N VAL A 54 -24.48 -6.79 -11.78
CA VAL A 54 -24.90 -8.10 -12.27
C VAL A 54 -24.92 -8.08 -13.79
N VAL A 55 -24.25 -9.03 -14.39
CA VAL A 55 -24.23 -9.22 -15.84
C VAL A 55 -25.05 -10.47 -16.17
N ARG A 56 -26.05 -10.28 -17.02
CA ARG A 56 -26.89 -11.36 -17.53
C ARG A 56 -26.75 -11.57 -19.02
N SER A 57 -26.95 -12.79 -19.48
CA SER A 57 -27.09 -13.11 -20.90
C SER A 57 -28.43 -12.63 -21.43
N THR A 58 -28.44 -12.00 -22.59
CA THR A 58 -29.71 -11.61 -23.29
C THR A 58 -30.16 -12.62 -24.33
N GLY A 59 -29.26 -13.51 -24.78
CA GLY A 59 -29.51 -14.38 -25.95
C GLY A 59 -29.47 -13.66 -27.28
N ASP A 60 -29.29 -12.33 -27.30
CA ASP A 60 -29.17 -11.49 -28.50
C ASP A 60 -27.71 -11.40 -28.93
N LEU A 61 -27.41 -11.60 -30.19
CA LEU A 61 -26.05 -11.56 -30.75
C LEU A 61 -25.50 -10.14 -30.80
N GLU A 62 -26.34 -9.14 -31.05
CA GLU A 62 -25.91 -7.74 -31.10
C GLU A 62 -25.72 -7.13 -29.71
N ASN A 63 -26.56 -7.54 -28.75
CA ASN A 63 -26.54 -7.05 -27.38
C ASN A 63 -26.40 -8.23 -26.40
N PRO A 64 -25.27 -8.94 -26.36
CA PRO A 64 -25.16 -10.23 -25.66
C PRO A 64 -25.28 -10.13 -24.15
N LEU A 65 -25.05 -8.95 -23.58
CA LEU A 65 -25.04 -8.70 -22.15
C LEU A 65 -26.05 -7.64 -21.73
N TYR A 66 -26.71 -7.89 -20.60
CA TYR A 66 -27.49 -6.90 -19.87
C TYR A 66 -26.84 -6.64 -18.52
N ILE A 67 -26.45 -5.41 -18.27
CA ILE A 67 -25.76 -4.96 -17.07
C ILE A 67 -26.77 -4.24 -16.18
N GLN A 68 -26.86 -4.70 -14.94
CA GLN A 68 -27.81 -4.22 -13.96
C GLN A 68 -27.12 -3.79 -12.67
N PHE A 69 -27.62 -2.71 -12.04
CA PHE A 69 -27.09 -2.11 -10.82
C PHE A 69 -28.04 -2.26 -9.65
N TYR A 70 -27.77 -3.21 -8.76
CA TYR A 70 -28.65 -3.50 -7.62
C TYR A 70 -28.26 -2.72 -6.37
N ARG A 71 -29.24 -2.05 -5.76
CA ARG A 71 -29.13 -1.39 -4.45
C ARG A 71 -29.42 -2.34 -3.29
N ASN A 72 -29.83 -3.57 -3.60
CA ASN A 72 -30.16 -4.61 -2.65
C ASN A 72 -29.28 -5.84 -2.85
N ARG A 73 -29.07 -6.60 -1.79
CA ARG A 73 -28.28 -7.85 -1.83
C ARG A 73 -29.09 -9.06 -2.31
N LYS A 74 -30.42 -8.92 -2.43
CA LYS A 74 -31.28 -9.95 -3.00
C LYS A 74 -31.32 -9.75 -4.51
N ILE A 75 -30.68 -10.65 -5.24
CA ILE A 75 -30.63 -10.64 -6.69
C ILE A 75 -31.65 -11.69 -7.14
N PRO A 76 -32.68 -11.33 -7.94
CA PRO A 76 -33.62 -12.30 -8.49
C PRO A 76 -32.88 -13.26 -9.43
N GLU A 77 -33.21 -14.56 -9.38
CA GLU A 77 -32.64 -15.55 -10.31
C GLU A 77 -33.06 -15.27 -11.75
N LYS A 78 -34.32 -14.92 -11.95
CA LYS A 78 -34.85 -14.51 -13.26
C LYS A 78 -34.86 -13.00 -13.39
N GLN A 79 -34.67 -12.51 -14.62
CA GLN A 79 -34.73 -11.09 -14.93
C GLN A 79 -36.13 -10.56 -14.58
N THR A 80 -36.17 -9.55 -13.68
CA THR A 80 -37.41 -8.86 -13.35
C THR A 80 -37.64 -7.72 -14.34
N SER A 81 -38.90 -7.37 -14.58
CA SER A 81 -39.29 -6.25 -15.46
C SER A 81 -38.95 -4.88 -14.90
N GLN A 82 -38.53 -4.77 -13.63
CA GLN A 82 -38.05 -3.52 -13.04
C GLN A 82 -36.69 -3.18 -13.60
N LYS A 83 -36.64 -2.18 -14.48
CA LYS A 83 -35.42 -1.52 -14.92
C LYS A 83 -35.03 -0.49 -13.85
N ASN A 84 -33.76 -0.50 -13.43
CA ASN A 84 -33.19 0.65 -12.76
C ASN A 84 -32.79 1.68 -13.83
N GLU A 85 -32.75 2.96 -13.45
CA GLU A 85 -32.46 4.10 -14.33
C GLU A 85 -31.15 3.95 -15.12
N PHE A 86 -30.17 3.23 -14.56
CA PHE A 86 -28.83 3.06 -15.14
C PHE A 86 -28.58 1.70 -15.77
N ASP A 87 -29.55 0.80 -15.77
CA ASP A 87 -29.41 -0.51 -16.38
C ASP A 87 -29.34 -0.39 -17.91
N PHE A 88 -28.40 -1.12 -18.54
CA PHE A 88 -28.18 -1.03 -19.98
C PHE A 88 -27.80 -2.37 -20.62
N LYS A 89 -28.05 -2.48 -21.90
CA LYS A 89 -27.58 -3.57 -22.75
C LYS A 89 -26.27 -3.19 -23.41
N LEU A 90 -25.27 -4.05 -23.37
CA LEU A 90 -23.97 -3.86 -23.99
C LEU A 90 -24.07 -4.25 -25.47
N ASN A 91 -24.01 -3.27 -26.36
CA ASN A 91 -23.99 -3.50 -27.79
C ASN A 91 -22.58 -3.73 -28.31
N ILE A 92 -22.32 -4.78 -29.09
CA ILE A 92 -20.99 -5.16 -29.57
C ILE A 92 -20.36 -4.16 -30.56
N HIS A 93 -21.19 -3.40 -31.28
CA HIS A 93 -20.71 -2.47 -32.32
C HIS A 93 -20.54 -1.04 -31.82
N THR A 94 -21.30 -0.63 -30.81
CA THR A 94 -21.33 0.78 -30.36
C THR A 94 -20.74 0.99 -28.98
N SER A 95 -20.50 -0.08 -28.22
CA SER A 95 -19.91 0.02 -26.89
C SER A 95 -18.40 -0.12 -26.93
N ILE A 96 -17.71 0.73 -26.18
CA ILE A 96 -16.25 0.68 -26.04
C ILE A 96 -15.90 0.52 -24.58
N VAL A 97 -15.05 -0.47 -24.27
CA VAL A 97 -14.58 -0.72 -22.90
C VAL A 97 -13.07 -0.52 -22.84
N LYS A 98 -12.63 0.34 -21.92
CA LYS A 98 -11.22 0.68 -21.69
C LYS A 98 -10.93 0.82 -20.20
N PHE A 99 -9.66 0.83 -19.82
CA PHE A 99 -9.30 1.41 -18.53
C PHE A 99 -9.42 2.93 -18.61
N TYR A 100 -10.23 3.50 -17.74
CA TYR A 100 -10.31 4.95 -17.55
C TYR A 100 -8.98 5.49 -17.03
N SER A 101 -8.47 4.85 -15.97
CA SER A 101 -7.13 5.12 -15.44
C SER A 101 -6.31 3.82 -15.42
N SER A 102 -5.13 3.88 -16.01
CA SER A 102 -4.19 2.75 -16.03
C SER A 102 -3.57 2.50 -14.66
N LEU A 103 -3.57 3.50 -13.78
CA LEU A 103 -3.00 3.42 -12.44
C LEU A 103 -3.90 2.63 -11.48
N ASP A 104 -5.15 3.05 -11.34
CA ASP A 104 -6.09 2.44 -10.40
C ASP A 104 -6.97 1.34 -11.01
N LYS A 105 -6.80 1.07 -12.33
CA LYS A 105 -7.57 0.07 -13.08
C LYS A 105 -9.08 0.31 -13.05
N THR A 106 -9.50 1.56 -12.98
CA THR A 106 -10.90 1.93 -13.14
C THR A 106 -11.33 1.65 -14.58
N ILE A 107 -12.47 0.98 -14.79
CA ILE A 107 -12.98 0.59 -16.11
C ILE A 107 -13.99 1.62 -16.58
N SER A 108 -13.86 2.09 -17.82
CA SER A 108 -14.83 2.93 -18.50
C SER A 108 -15.58 2.10 -19.55
N ILE A 109 -16.92 2.16 -19.52
CA ILE A 109 -17.80 1.64 -20.56
C ILE A 109 -18.45 2.85 -21.22
N THR A 110 -18.12 3.10 -22.48
CA THR A 110 -18.66 4.20 -23.29
C THR A 110 -19.76 3.68 -24.16
N MET A 111 -20.91 4.33 -24.13
CA MET A 111 -22.07 3.99 -24.94
C MET A 111 -22.66 5.23 -25.59
N LYS A 112 -23.05 5.13 -26.85
CA LYS A 112 -23.78 6.18 -27.55
C LYS A 112 -25.25 6.11 -27.19
N ASN A 113 -25.83 7.21 -26.74
CA ASN A 113 -27.27 7.32 -26.54
C ASN A 113 -27.96 7.53 -27.91
N SER A 114 -28.84 6.59 -28.26
CA SER A 114 -29.56 6.64 -29.56
C SER A 114 -30.54 7.80 -29.65
N GLU A 115 -31.04 8.33 -28.53
CA GLU A 115 -32.06 9.39 -28.54
C GLU A 115 -31.49 10.78 -28.76
N ASN A 116 -30.37 11.09 -28.11
CA ASN A 116 -29.81 12.45 -28.09
C ASN A 116 -28.43 12.59 -28.76
N GLY A 117 -27.86 11.50 -29.30
CA GLY A 117 -26.51 11.48 -29.86
C GLY A 117 -25.37 11.72 -28.85
N SER A 118 -25.70 11.91 -27.55
CA SER A 118 -24.73 12.09 -26.49
C SER A 118 -24.13 10.72 -26.08
N TYR A 119 -22.98 10.76 -25.42
CA TYR A 119 -22.34 9.56 -24.89
C TYR A 119 -22.59 9.43 -23.40
N MET A 120 -22.93 8.19 -22.98
CA MET A 120 -22.99 7.80 -21.58
C MET A 120 -21.73 7.03 -21.20
N PHE A 121 -21.15 7.36 -20.06
CA PHE A 121 -19.94 6.77 -19.53
C PHE A 121 -20.21 6.14 -18.18
N TYR A 122 -20.07 4.82 -18.11
CA TYR A 122 -20.15 4.07 -16.86
C TYR A 122 -18.74 3.76 -16.38
N ILE A 123 -18.35 4.39 -15.28
CA ILE A 123 -17.02 4.24 -14.69
C ILE A 123 -17.13 3.30 -13.51
N LEU A 124 -16.49 2.13 -13.61
CA LEU A 124 -16.58 1.04 -12.65
C LEU A 124 -15.25 0.89 -11.93
N ARG A 125 -15.28 0.88 -10.59
CA ARG A 125 -14.14 0.59 -9.75
C ARG A 125 -14.41 -0.64 -8.90
N THR A 126 -13.68 -1.73 -9.17
CA THR A 126 -13.73 -2.97 -8.38
C THR A 126 -12.96 -2.81 -7.06
N SER A 127 -13.11 -3.75 -6.14
CA SER A 127 -12.37 -3.72 -4.88
C SER A 127 -10.87 -3.91 -5.09
N THR A 128 -10.46 -4.77 -6.03
CA THR A 128 -9.06 -5.16 -6.29
C THR A 128 -8.65 -4.90 -7.73
N GLN A 129 -7.35 -4.84 -7.99
CA GLN A 129 -6.81 -4.73 -9.35
C GLN A 129 -7.05 -6.00 -10.17
N SER A 130 -6.86 -7.17 -9.55
CA SER A 130 -7.11 -8.45 -10.22
C SER A 130 -8.54 -8.58 -10.69
N SER A 131 -9.49 -8.14 -9.87
CA SER A 131 -10.89 -8.14 -10.27
C SER A 131 -11.13 -7.17 -11.43
N ALA A 132 -10.55 -5.99 -11.43
CA ALA A 132 -10.64 -5.03 -12.54
C ALA A 132 -10.14 -5.63 -13.86
N ILE A 133 -8.97 -6.29 -13.81
CA ILE A 133 -8.38 -6.94 -14.99
C ILE A 133 -9.30 -8.07 -15.51
N ARG A 134 -9.85 -8.90 -14.59
CA ARG A 134 -10.82 -9.97 -14.97
C ARG A 134 -12.10 -9.42 -15.61
N TRP A 135 -12.63 -8.32 -15.10
CA TRP A 135 -13.81 -7.69 -15.66
C TRP A 135 -13.53 -7.05 -17.02
N HIS A 136 -12.43 -6.34 -17.13
CA HIS A 136 -12.03 -5.72 -18.40
C HIS A 136 -11.78 -6.80 -19.47
N SER A 137 -11.04 -7.86 -19.15
CA SER A 137 -10.80 -8.98 -20.09
C SER A 137 -12.09 -9.66 -20.50
N PHE A 138 -13.01 -9.86 -19.57
CA PHE A 138 -14.34 -10.45 -19.86
C PHE A 138 -15.13 -9.57 -20.85
N PHE A 139 -15.21 -8.26 -20.64
CA PHE A 139 -15.89 -7.38 -21.57
C PHE A 139 -15.21 -7.35 -22.94
N GLN A 140 -13.88 -7.34 -22.98
CA GLN A 140 -13.14 -7.36 -24.26
C GLN A 140 -13.41 -8.64 -25.04
N GLU A 141 -13.47 -9.81 -24.38
CA GLU A 141 -13.79 -11.08 -25.01
C GLU A 141 -15.19 -11.08 -25.63
N ILE A 142 -16.18 -10.55 -24.91
CA ILE A 142 -17.57 -10.45 -25.38
C ILE A 142 -17.72 -9.47 -26.56
N LEU A 143 -16.98 -8.37 -26.53
CA LEU A 143 -16.96 -7.38 -27.63
C LEU A 143 -16.19 -7.89 -28.87
N GLY A 144 -15.70 -9.14 -28.83
CA GLY A 144 -15.02 -9.77 -29.96
C GLY A 144 -13.60 -9.29 -30.23
N TYR A 145 -13.00 -8.60 -29.27
CA TYR A 145 -11.58 -8.26 -29.38
C TYR A 145 -10.71 -9.53 -29.36
N LYS A 146 -10.07 -9.79 -30.49
CA LYS A 146 -9.19 -10.94 -30.61
C LYS A 146 -7.94 -10.73 -29.76
N VAL A 147 -7.67 -11.73 -28.95
CA VAL A 147 -6.48 -11.81 -28.15
C VAL A 147 -5.24 -11.80 -29.07
N LYS A 148 -4.34 -10.83 -28.91
CA LYS A 148 -3.08 -10.79 -29.67
C LYS A 148 -2.26 -12.04 -29.31
N SER A 149 -1.89 -12.83 -30.29
CA SER A 149 -1.05 -14.02 -30.10
C SER A 149 0.40 -13.69 -29.74
N LYS A 150 0.82 -12.45 -29.96
CA LYS A 150 2.18 -11.98 -29.66
C LYS A 150 2.18 -11.11 -28.42
N LEU A 151 3.07 -11.41 -27.50
CA LEU A 151 3.33 -10.65 -26.27
C LEU A 151 4.75 -10.11 -26.33
N ARG A 152 4.90 -8.80 -26.24
CA ARG A 152 6.22 -8.17 -26.10
C ARG A 152 6.70 -8.34 -24.67
N LEU A 153 7.93 -8.84 -24.53
CA LEU A 153 8.62 -9.02 -23.26
C LEU A 153 9.96 -8.30 -23.33
N ASP A 154 10.23 -7.46 -22.37
CA ASP A 154 11.49 -6.74 -22.24
C ASP A 154 12.31 -7.37 -21.09
N LEU A 155 13.61 -7.57 -21.31
CA LEU A 155 14.59 -8.00 -20.32
C LEU A 155 15.61 -6.85 -20.11
N PRO A 156 15.34 -5.91 -19.22
CA PRO A 156 16.15 -4.69 -19.08
C PRO A 156 17.60 -4.97 -18.64
N GLU A 157 17.84 -6.03 -17.87
CA GLU A 157 19.18 -6.39 -17.40
C GLU A 157 20.08 -6.92 -18.52
N LEU A 158 19.48 -7.44 -19.58
CA LEU A 158 20.18 -7.93 -20.77
C LEU A 158 20.10 -6.96 -21.94
N ASP A 159 19.33 -5.88 -21.79
CA ASP A 159 19.00 -4.94 -22.87
C ASP A 159 18.39 -5.63 -24.10
N VAL A 160 17.46 -6.55 -23.86
CA VAL A 160 16.82 -7.38 -24.88
C VAL A 160 15.31 -7.19 -24.84
N SER A 161 14.71 -7.03 -26.02
CA SER A 161 13.25 -7.09 -26.20
C SER A 161 12.92 -8.25 -27.15
N MET A 162 11.96 -9.07 -26.76
CA MET A 162 11.49 -10.18 -27.59
C MET A 162 9.97 -10.19 -27.74
N ASN A 163 9.50 -10.72 -28.88
CA ASN A 163 8.08 -10.98 -29.08
C ASN A 163 7.79 -12.46 -28.90
N ILE A 164 7.09 -12.82 -27.85
CA ILE A 164 6.72 -14.19 -27.55
C ILE A 164 5.38 -14.48 -28.22
N SER A 165 5.33 -15.56 -28.99
CA SER A 165 4.09 -16.06 -29.58
C SER A 165 3.50 -17.15 -28.67
N ILE A 166 2.28 -16.94 -28.18
CA ILE A 166 1.59 -17.87 -27.29
C ILE A 166 0.29 -18.30 -27.97
N PRO A 167 0.22 -19.53 -28.51
CA PRO A 167 -1.01 -20.06 -29.11
C PRO A 167 -2.13 -20.15 -28.08
N TYR A 168 -3.36 -19.88 -28.51
CA TYR A 168 -4.53 -19.91 -27.62
C TYR A 168 -4.79 -21.28 -26.97
N CYS A 169 -4.54 -22.36 -27.73
CA CYS A 169 -4.66 -23.73 -27.24
C CYS A 169 -3.73 -24.06 -26.07
N ASP A 170 -2.53 -23.50 -26.06
CA ASP A 170 -1.56 -23.71 -24.99
C ASP A 170 -2.01 -22.99 -23.71
N PHE A 171 -2.73 -21.89 -23.84
CA PHE A 171 -3.30 -21.17 -22.72
C PHE A 171 -4.29 -22.00 -21.90
N GLU A 172 -5.27 -22.62 -22.54
CA GLU A 172 -6.24 -23.45 -21.84
C GLU A 172 -5.58 -24.63 -21.12
N ARG A 173 -4.55 -25.21 -21.76
CA ARG A 173 -3.76 -26.30 -21.18
C ARG A 173 -3.00 -25.82 -19.95
N ILE A 174 -2.28 -24.73 -20.06
CA ILE A 174 -1.48 -24.14 -18.97
C ILE A 174 -2.38 -23.74 -17.79
N ILE A 175 -3.55 -23.15 -18.05
CA ILE A 175 -4.51 -22.79 -17.02
C ILE A 175 -5.01 -24.05 -16.30
N LYS A 176 -5.35 -25.12 -17.04
CA LYS A 176 -5.81 -26.38 -16.44
C LYS A 176 -4.71 -27.06 -15.61
N GLU A 177 -3.46 -27.04 -16.09
CA GLU A 177 -2.29 -27.53 -15.34
C GLU A 177 -2.00 -26.69 -14.11
N GLY A 178 -2.09 -25.35 -14.22
CA GLY A 178 -1.94 -24.43 -13.11
C GLY A 178 -3.05 -24.62 -12.07
N GLN A 179 -4.28 -24.90 -12.49
CA GLN A 179 -5.38 -25.20 -11.57
C GLN A 179 -5.20 -26.55 -10.83
N ARG A 180 -4.59 -27.55 -11.47
CA ARG A 180 -4.24 -28.82 -10.80
C ARG A 180 -3.15 -28.63 -9.74
N ARG A 181 -2.16 -27.77 -10.00
CA ARG A 181 -1.10 -27.43 -9.03
C ARG A 181 -1.59 -26.45 -7.95
N LYS A 182 -2.77 -25.86 -8.12
CA LYS A 182 -3.37 -24.92 -7.18
C LYS A 182 -3.53 -25.52 -5.77
N GLU A 183 -3.74 -26.82 -5.65
CA GLU A 183 -3.86 -27.49 -4.34
C GLU A 183 -2.54 -27.47 -3.56
N GLU A 184 -1.41 -27.73 -4.20
CA GLU A 184 -0.08 -27.63 -3.58
C GLU A 184 0.31 -26.16 -3.34
N PHE A 185 -0.04 -25.27 -4.28
CA PHE A 185 0.18 -23.85 -4.17
C PHE A 185 -0.71 -23.17 -3.13
N GLU A 186 -1.98 -23.60 -2.96
CA GLU A 186 -2.85 -23.07 -1.90
C GLU A 186 -2.31 -23.35 -0.50
N ILE A 187 -1.62 -24.44 -0.26
CA ILE A 187 -0.98 -24.72 1.04
C ILE A 187 0.12 -23.70 1.33
N LEU A 188 0.91 -23.30 0.35
CA LEU A 188 1.98 -22.32 0.48
C LEU A 188 1.46 -20.88 0.56
N VAL A 189 0.41 -20.54 -0.17
CA VAL A 189 -0.24 -19.23 -0.15
C VAL A 189 -1.13 -19.05 1.07
N LYS A 190 -1.81 -20.08 1.55
CA LYS A 190 -2.60 -20.03 2.80
C LYS A 190 -1.72 -19.79 4.02
N ASN A 191 -0.48 -20.27 4.00
CA ASN A 191 0.51 -19.98 5.03
C ASN A 191 1.09 -18.57 4.88
N LYS A 192 0.66 -17.78 3.87
CA LYS A 192 1.15 -16.43 3.54
C LYS A 192 2.68 -16.35 3.47
N GLY A 193 3.31 -17.49 3.14
CA GLY A 193 4.74 -17.67 3.16
C GLY A 193 5.45 -16.88 2.07
N TYR A 194 6.76 -16.83 2.24
CA TYR A 194 7.64 -16.08 1.37
C TYR A 194 7.95 -16.81 0.07
N LYS A 195 7.96 -18.15 0.07
CA LYS A 195 8.23 -18.94 -1.13
C LYS A 195 7.01 -18.94 -2.01
N VAL A 196 7.02 -18.07 -3.00
CA VAL A 196 6.09 -18.17 -4.13
C VAL A 196 6.64 -19.25 -5.04
N GLU A 197 6.05 -20.45 -5.06
CA GLU A 197 6.34 -21.41 -6.11
C GLU A 197 5.92 -20.80 -7.45
N GLN A 198 6.77 -20.98 -8.46
CA GLN A 198 6.47 -20.47 -9.79
C GLN A 198 5.22 -21.20 -10.30
N ILE A 199 4.25 -20.41 -10.75
CA ILE A 199 3.05 -20.97 -11.36
C ILE A 199 3.41 -21.52 -12.73
N ALA A 200 2.75 -22.59 -13.15
CA ALA A 200 2.99 -23.27 -14.42
C ALA A 200 3.09 -22.34 -15.64
N PHE A 201 2.39 -21.20 -15.62
CA PHE A 201 2.46 -20.20 -16.68
C PHE A 201 3.78 -19.41 -16.66
N SER A 202 4.28 -19.06 -15.48
CA SER A 202 5.58 -18.40 -15.36
C SER A 202 6.70 -19.32 -15.81
N ASP A 203 6.68 -20.60 -15.42
CA ASP A 203 7.66 -21.60 -15.87
C ASP A 203 7.61 -21.77 -17.38
N TYR A 204 6.43 -21.78 -17.97
CA TYR A 204 6.27 -21.84 -19.42
C TYR A 204 6.91 -20.64 -20.12
N LEU A 205 6.67 -19.42 -19.63
CA LEU A 205 7.28 -18.21 -20.17
C LEU A 205 8.80 -18.22 -20.00
N ILE A 206 9.30 -18.60 -18.83
CA ILE A 206 10.74 -18.71 -18.56
C ILE A 206 11.42 -19.71 -19.54
N ASN A 207 10.78 -20.85 -19.78
CA ASN A 207 11.29 -21.84 -20.77
C ASN A 207 11.31 -21.27 -22.19
N ILE A 208 10.29 -20.50 -22.60
CA ILE A 208 10.30 -19.83 -23.91
C ILE A 208 11.40 -18.77 -23.96
N ILE A 209 11.59 -17.98 -22.92
CA ILE A 209 12.65 -16.96 -22.83
C ILE A 209 14.02 -17.65 -22.98
N ALA A 210 14.26 -18.70 -22.19
CA ALA A 210 15.51 -19.44 -22.23
C ALA A 210 15.76 -20.05 -23.61
N LYS A 211 14.71 -20.61 -24.25
CA LYS A 211 14.82 -21.17 -25.61
C LYS A 211 15.19 -20.09 -26.64
N ASN A 212 14.45 -18.96 -26.65
CA ASN A 212 14.71 -17.88 -27.60
C ASN A 212 16.10 -17.25 -27.40
N LEU A 213 16.58 -17.15 -26.18
CA LEU A 213 17.92 -16.66 -25.88
C LEU A 213 19.00 -17.67 -26.32
N LYS A 214 18.76 -19.00 -26.18
CA LYS A 214 19.67 -20.05 -26.63
C LYS A 214 19.78 -20.12 -28.16
N GLU A 215 18.74 -19.83 -28.88
CA GLU A 215 18.73 -19.77 -30.33
C GLU A 215 19.52 -18.57 -30.90
N CYS A 216 19.85 -17.57 -30.07
CA CYS A 216 20.57 -16.39 -30.48
C CYS A 216 22.02 -16.41 -29.92
N ASN A 217 23.00 -16.69 -30.79
CA ASN A 217 24.42 -16.82 -30.40
C ASN A 217 24.99 -15.59 -29.67
N LEU A 218 24.45 -14.39 -29.92
CA LEU A 218 24.85 -13.14 -29.27
C LEU A 218 24.57 -13.11 -27.76
N TYR A 219 23.68 -13.96 -27.28
CA TYR A 219 23.24 -13.96 -25.89
C TYR A 219 23.72 -15.16 -25.07
N HIS A 220 24.56 -16.02 -25.63
CA HIS A 220 25.05 -17.24 -24.96
C HIS A 220 25.78 -16.96 -23.63
N GLU A 221 26.55 -15.87 -23.56
CA GLU A 221 27.21 -15.47 -22.32
C GLU A 221 26.22 -14.87 -21.29
N LYS A 222 25.20 -14.20 -21.81
CA LYS A 222 24.15 -13.59 -20.97
C LYS A 222 23.17 -14.61 -20.39
N ILE A 223 23.03 -15.77 -21.03
CA ILE A 223 22.25 -16.91 -20.51
C ILE A 223 22.90 -17.47 -19.25
N LYS A 224 24.24 -17.57 -19.21
CA LYS A 224 24.96 -17.97 -18.00
C LYS A 224 24.65 -17.07 -16.82
N PHE A 225 24.37 -15.80 -17.07
CA PHE A 225 23.91 -14.86 -16.05
C PHE A 225 22.53 -15.23 -15.47
N LEU A 226 21.60 -15.71 -16.29
CA LEU A 226 20.29 -16.19 -15.84
C LEU A 226 20.38 -17.55 -15.14
N GLU A 227 21.30 -18.42 -15.53
CA GLU A 227 21.50 -19.75 -14.96
C GLU A 227 22.39 -19.74 -13.70
N TYR A 228 23.34 -18.80 -13.60
CA TYR A 228 24.34 -18.75 -12.53
C TYR A 228 23.87 -17.96 -11.29
N GLN A 229 22.83 -17.17 -11.40
CA GLN A 229 22.29 -16.45 -10.28
C GLN A 229 21.05 -17.19 -9.78
N ASP A 230 21.12 -17.72 -8.55
CA ASP A 230 19.95 -18.12 -7.73
C ASP A 230 18.99 -16.93 -7.52
N HIS A 231 18.90 -16.01 -8.49
CA HIS A 231 18.07 -14.84 -8.45
C HIS A 231 16.63 -15.23 -8.72
N LEU A 232 15.78 -14.84 -7.81
CA LEU A 232 14.36 -14.88 -8.02
C LEU A 232 13.99 -13.85 -9.11
N PHE A 233 13.90 -14.33 -10.35
CA PHE A 233 13.32 -13.53 -11.42
C PHE A 233 11.81 -13.53 -11.32
N SER A 234 11.21 -12.39 -11.60
CA SER A 234 9.75 -12.22 -11.61
C SER A 234 9.31 -11.33 -12.75
N PHE A 235 8.04 -11.46 -13.09
CA PHE A 235 7.41 -10.61 -14.09
C PHE A 235 6.83 -9.35 -13.46
N ALA A 236 6.93 -8.24 -14.18
CA ALA A 236 6.32 -6.97 -13.80
C ALA A 236 5.70 -6.28 -15.03
N TRP A 237 4.56 -5.64 -14.85
CA TRP A 237 3.99 -4.74 -15.82
C TRP A 237 4.61 -3.35 -15.67
N LYS A 238 5.31 -2.88 -16.69
CA LYS A 238 5.86 -1.53 -16.73
C LYS A 238 4.89 -0.58 -17.43
N HIS A 239 4.60 0.53 -16.79
CA HIS A 239 3.90 1.67 -17.36
C HIS A 239 4.74 2.93 -17.08
N TYR A 240 5.45 3.43 -18.10
CA TYR A 240 6.41 4.53 -18.02
C TYR A 240 7.56 4.26 -17.05
N ASP A 241 7.64 4.99 -15.95
CA ASP A 241 8.61 4.85 -14.86
C ASP A 241 8.10 3.97 -13.70
N ARG A 242 6.90 3.40 -13.84
CA ARG A 242 6.24 2.61 -12.80
C ARG A 242 6.27 1.12 -13.13
N LEU A 243 6.57 0.30 -12.12
CA LEU A 243 6.47 -1.15 -12.19
C LEU A 243 5.36 -1.67 -11.27
N GLU A 244 4.58 -2.59 -11.80
CA GLU A 244 3.56 -3.32 -11.07
C GLU A 244 3.95 -4.81 -11.09
N TRP A 245 4.52 -5.30 -9.98
CA TRP A 245 4.96 -6.67 -9.86
C TRP A 245 3.79 -7.65 -9.91
N ILE A 246 4.00 -8.76 -10.61
CA ILE A 246 3.03 -9.85 -10.74
C ILE A 246 3.44 -10.93 -9.74
N PHE A 247 2.59 -11.19 -8.74
CA PHE A 247 2.84 -12.15 -7.68
C PHE A 247 1.54 -12.82 -7.21
N GLY A 248 1.68 -13.98 -6.56
CA GLY A 248 0.55 -14.73 -6.03
C GLY A 248 -0.48 -15.10 -7.10
N GLU A 249 -1.74 -14.97 -6.80
CA GLU A 249 -2.83 -15.28 -7.74
C GLU A 249 -2.80 -14.44 -9.02
N ASN A 250 -2.19 -13.25 -8.98
CA ASN A 250 -2.04 -12.39 -10.15
C ASN A 250 -1.14 -12.99 -11.23
N GLN A 251 -0.27 -13.93 -10.90
CA GLN A 251 0.51 -14.66 -11.91
C GLN A 251 -0.40 -15.45 -12.83
N ASN A 252 -1.50 -16.00 -12.32
CA ASN A 252 -2.51 -16.66 -13.15
C ASN A 252 -3.21 -15.69 -14.10
N LEU A 253 -3.16 -14.38 -13.82
CA LEU A 253 -3.73 -13.33 -14.66
C LEU A 253 -2.73 -12.77 -15.68
N LEU A 254 -1.53 -13.33 -15.81
CA LEU A 254 -0.62 -12.98 -16.89
C LEU A 254 -1.26 -13.15 -18.28
N TYR A 255 -2.21 -14.03 -18.43
CA TYR A 255 -3.02 -14.13 -19.65
C TYR A 255 -4.07 -13.03 -19.78
N GLY A 256 -4.51 -12.41 -18.69
CA GLY A 256 -5.27 -11.14 -18.68
C GLY A 256 -4.47 -9.96 -19.23
N LYS A 257 -3.27 -10.24 -19.68
CA LYS A 257 -2.30 -9.48 -20.43
C LYS A 257 -2.89 -8.67 -21.57
N TRP A 258 -3.92 -9.15 -22.18
CA TRP A 258 -4.55 -8.44 -23.29
C TRP A 258 -5.14 -7.11 -22.83
N SER A 259 -5.61 -7.08 -21.60
CA SER A 259 -6.05 -5.85 -20.96
C SER A 259 -4.89 -4.94 -20.61
N MET A 260 -3.81 -5.50 -20.07
CA MET A 260 -2.65 -4.75 -19.65
C MET A 260 -1.73 -4.38 -20.82
N GLY A 261 -1.56 -5.27 -21.80
CA GLY A 261 -0.69 -5.05 -22.95
C GLY A 261 -1.10 -3.92 -23.89
N SER A 262 -2.25 -3.29 -23.71
CA SER A 262 -2.64 -2.08 -24.42
C SER A 262 -1.96 -0.82 -23.88
N THR A 263 -1.60 -0.83 -22.59
CA THR A 263 -1.05 0.33 -21.86
C THR A 263 0.28 0.05 -21.18
N HIS A 264 0.61 -1.22 -20.96
CA HIS A 264 1.81 -1.65 -20.24
C HIS A 264 2.68 -2.56 -21.11
N THR A 265 3.97 -2.59 -20.81
CA THR A 265 4.92 -3.60 -21.34
C THR A 265 5.23 -4.62 -20.25
N LEU A 266 5.34 -5.89 -20.62
CA LEU A 266 5.75 -6.93 -19.69
C LEU A 266 7.28 -6.94 -19.61
N GLU A 267 7.81 -6.91 -18.39
CA GLU A 267 9.24 -7.04 -18.13
C GLU A 267 9.53 -8.28 -17.27
N PHE A 268 10.66 -8.92 -17.57
CA PHE A 268 11.21 -10.01 -16.78
C PHE A 268 12.49 -9.49 -16.10
N ARG A 269 12.50 -9.45 -14.79
CA ARG A 269 13.54 -8.79 -13.98
C ARG A 269 13.88 -9.59 -12.74
N SER A 270 15.08 -9.38 -12.20
CA SER A 270 15.42 -9.88 -10.87
C SER A 270 14.59 -9.17 -9.80
N ALA A 271 13.90 -9.96 -8.97
CA ALA A 271 13.13 -9.47 -7.84
C ALA A 271 14.02 -9.44 -6.60
N LYS A 272 14.46 -8.26 -6.21
CA LYS A 272 15.31 -8.04 -5.02
C LYS A 272 14.50 -7.49 -3.86
N HIS A 273 15.00 -7.69 -2.65
CA HIS A 273 14.52 -6.99 -1.47
C HIS A 273 15.08 -5.57 -1.40
N TYR A 274 14.50 -4.76 -0.53
CA TYR A 274 15.05 -3.44 -0.23
C TYR A 274 16.45 -3.61 0.35
N PRO A 275 17.47 -2.99 -0.25
CA PRO A 275 18.84 -3.23 0.16
C PRO A 275 19.09 -2.77 1.59
N THR A 276 19.75 -3.60 2.38
CA THR A 276 20.14 -3.33 3.76
C THR A 276 21.53 -2.73 3.88
N THR A 277 22.32 -2.71 2.78
CA THR A 277 23.64 -2.11 2.74
C THR A 277 23.65 -0.79 2.00
N VAL A 278 24.43 0.17 2.46
CA VAL A 278 24.65 1.48 1.84
C VAL A 278 26.11 1.70 1.61
N LEU A 279 26.46 2.27 0.46
CA LEU A 279 27.81 2.72 0.19
C LEU A 279 27.97 4.15 0.72
N THR A 280 28.89 4.36 1.66
CA THR A 280 29.20 5.69 2.14
C THR A 280 30.00 6.49 1.11
N THR A 281 30.03 7.81 1.25
CA THR A 281 30.88 8.70 0.43
C THR A 281 32.37 8.33 0.47
N GLU A 282 32.81 7.62 1.51
CA GLU A 282 34.16 7.10 1.70
C GLU A 282 34.40 5.71 1.06
N GLY A 283 33.41 5.16 0.34
CA GLY A 283 33.48 3.86 -0.29
C GLY A 283 33.32 2.66 0.66
N ARG A 284 32.86 2.88 1.90
CA ARG A 284 32.62 1.79 2.87
C ARG A 284 31.17 1.29 2.77
N HIS A 285 31.01 -0.02 2.82
CA HIS A 285 29.70 -0.64 2.96
C HIS A 285 29.26 -0.61 4.42
N VAL A 286 28.13 0.00 4.69
CA VAL A 286 27.51 0.04 6.03
C VAL A 286 26.20 -0.73 5.96
N SER A 287 26.08 -1.76 6.82
CA SER A 287 24.86 -2.56 6.93
C SER A 287 23.85 -1.90 7.85
N GLU A 288 22.57 -2.16 7.62
CA GLU A 288 21.46 -1.67 8.44
C GLU A 288 21.62 -2.15 9.89
N PRO A 289 21.59 -1.25 10.88
CA PRO A 289 21.66 -1.63 12.27
C PRO A 289 20.42 -2.44 12.69
N ILE A 290 20.60 -3.42 13.54
CA ILE A 290 19.52 -4.25 14.07
C ILE A 290 18.51 -3.36 14.81
N PRO A 291 17.18 -3.48 14.52
CA PRO A 291 16.14 -2.76 15.23
C PRO A 291 16.20 -2.99 16.74
N ILE A 292 15.95 -1.93 17.52
CA ILE A 292 15.94 -2.00 18.99
C ILE A 292 14.58 -1.60 19.54
N GLU A 293 14.23 -2.24 20.65
CA GLU A 293 12.98 -1.99 21.38
C GLU A 293 13.25 -2.04 22.88
N GLY A 294 12.51 -1.22 23.66
CA GLY A 294 12.62 -1.26 25.12
C GLY A 294 11.83 -0.17 25.83
N PHE A 295 11.78 -0.29 27.14
CA PHE A 295 11.11 0.69 28.00
C PHE A 295 12.06 1.83 28.37
N LEU A 296 11.61 3.07 28.13
CA LEU A 296 12.30 4.28 28.54
C LEU A 296 11.34 5.25 29.23
N GLY A 297 11.84 5.98 30.21
CA GLY A 297 11.14 7.09 30.83
C GLY A 297 11.24 8.33 29.95
N ARG A 298 10.14 8.90 29.51
CA ARG A 298 10.15 10.19 28.79
C ARG A 298 9.77 11.31 29.74
N LEU A 299 10.61 12.35 29.80
CA LEU A 299 10.35 13.54 30.60
C LEU A 299 9.26 14.38 29.93
N THR A 300 8.14 14.56 30.64
CA THR A 300 7.00 15.33 30.16
C THR A 300 6.42 16.18 31.27
N SER A 301 5.62 17.20 30.93
CA SER A 301 4.79 17.88 31.93
C SER A 301 3.69 16.94 32.45
N ARG A 302 3.10 17.25 33.62
CA ARG A 302 1.99 16.48 34.19
C ARG A 302 0.81 16.29 33.22
N SER A 303 0.59 17.25 32.33
CA SER A 303 -0.41 17.16 31.27
C SER A 303 0.03 16.38 30.02
N GLY A 304 1.21 15.79 30.00
CA GLY A 304 1.77 15.04 28.86
C GLY A 304 2.28 15.91 27.71
N LYS A 305 2.39 17.23 27.91
CA LYS A 305 2.99 18.17 26.95
C LYS A 305 4.49 18.28 27.20
N ASP A 306 5.25 18.56 26.15
CA ASP A 306 6.68 18.79 26.24
C ASP A 306 6.97 20.03 27.10
N ILE A 307 8.15 20.04 27.74
CA ILE A 307 8.54 21.11 28.65
C ILE A 307 8.94 22.32 27.81
N SER A 308 7.99 23.12 27.43
CA SER A 308 8.21 24.45 26.82
C SER A 308 7.92 25.61 27.76
N SER A 309 7.46 25.36 29.00
CA SER A 309 7.23 26.41 29.98
C SER A 309 7.59 25.94 31.39
N PHE A 310 8.40 26.73 32.07
CA PHE A 310 8.93 26.51 33.43
C PHE A 310 7.87 26.44 34.56
N LEU A 311 6.59 26.52 34.21
CA LEU A 311 5.48 26.61 35.17
C LEU A 311 4.85 25.28 35.62
N LYS A 312 5.27 24.14 35.06
CA LYS A 312 4.65 22.83 35.40
C LYS A 312 5.74 21.84 35.83
N LYS A 313 5.51 21.18 36.97
CA LYS A 313 6.41 20.14 37.48
C LYS A 313 6.63 19.05 36.42
N PRO A 314 7.86 18.81 35.99
CA PRO A 314 8.19 17.75 35.03
C PRO A 314 8.04 16.37 35.70
N ILE A 315 7.62 15.36 34.88
CA ILE A 315 7.44 13.98 35.31
C ILE A 315 8.00 13.05 34.25
N PHE A 316 8.74 12.04 34.66
CA PHE A 316 9.10 10.92 33.79
C PHE A 316 7.89 10.00 33.63
N LYS A 317 7.46 9.76 32.39
CA LYS A 317 6.42 8.80 32.04
C LYS A 317 7.02 7.64 31.30
N LEU A 318 6.79 6.44 31.78
CA LEU A 318 7.22 5.22 31.13
C LEU A 318 6.54 5.08 29.76
N LYS A 319 7.32 4.80 28.75
CA LYS A 319 6.90 4.53 27.38
C LYS A 319 7.68 3.34 26.83
N TYR A 320 7.08 2.61 25.93
CA TYR A 320 7.76 1.59 25.14
C TYR A 320 8.21 2.21 23.83
N PHE A 321 9.52 2.23 23.59
CA PHE A 321 10.13 2.74 22.38
C PHE A 321 10.56 1.58 21.49
N TYR A 322 10.39 1.73 20.18
CA TYR A 322 10.79 0.74 19.19
C TYR A 322 11.11 1.41 17.86
N THR A 323 12.07 0.84 17.14
CA THR A 323 12.52 1.38 15.85
C THR A 323 11.91 0.60 14.69
N ASN A 324 11.45 1.32 13.69
CA ASN A 324 11.00 0.79 12.40
C ASN A 324 11.55 1.70 11.31
N ASP A 325 12.42 1.17 10.44
CA ASP A 325 13.11 1.95 9.43
C ASP A 325 13.77 3.22 10.05
N ASN A 326 13.55 4.39 9.46
CA ASN A 326 14.03 5.67 10.00
C ASN A 326 13.17 6.24 11.15
N MET A 327 12.21 5.51 11.68
CA MET A 327 11.28 6.01 12.68
C MET A 327 11.54 5.41 14.05
N LEU A 328 11.73 6.26 15.05
CA LEU A 328 11.69 5.89 16.46
C LEU A 328 10.25 6.11 16.95
N MET A 329 9.49 5.03 17.07
CA MET A 329 8.11 5.03 17.50
C MET A 329 7.98 4.78 19.00
N PHE A 330 6.87 5.22 19.60
CA PHE A 330 6.61 4.97 21.00
C PHE A 330 5.12 4.80 21.31
N CYS A 331 4.82 3.98 22.31
CA CYS A 331 3.46 3.78 22.81
C CYS A 331 3.42 3.75 24.34
N LYS A 332 2.19 3.72 24.90
CA LYS A 332 1.99 3.49 26.34
C LYS A 332 2.39 2.07 26.71
N PRO A 333 2.87 1.82 27.94
CA PRO A 333 3.23 0.47 28.40
C PRO A 333 2.10 -0.55 28.23
N SER A 334 0.84 -0.14 28.45
CA SER A 334 -0.33 -1.01 28.29
C SER A 334 -0.62 -1.43 26.84
N ARG A 335 0.06 -0.83 25.86
CA ARG A 335 -0.04 -1.16 24.44
C ARG A 335 1.22 -1.83 23.89
N ALA A 336 2.25 -1.96 24.74
CA ALA A 336 3.49 -2.58 24.37
C ALA A 336 3.31 -4.08 24.12
N ILE A 337 3.97 -4.59 23.11
CA ILE A 337 4.03 -6.01 22.77
C ILE A 337 5.51 -6.33 22.54
N PRO A 338 6.29 -6.58 23.61
CA PRO A 338 7.69 -6.96 23.49
C PRO A 338 7.84 -8.29 22.72
N PRO A 339 8.99 -8.53 22.05
CA PRO A 339 9.27 -9.81 21.43
C PRO A 339 9.28 -10.92 22.48
N LEU A 340 8.74 -12.08 22.11
CA LEU A 340 8.80 -13.26 22.95
C LEU A 340 10.10 -14.01 22.70
N PRO A 341 10.71 -14.59 23.74
CA PRO A 341 11.82 -15.52 23.57
C PRO A 341 11.38 -16.74 22.75
N GLU A 342 12.23 -17.21 21.85
CA GLU A 342 11.93 -18.34 20.95
C GLU A 342 11.71 -19.68 21.70
N SER A 343 12.21 -19.76 22.92
CA SER A 343 12.16 -20.97 23.75
C SER A 343 10.86 -21.13 24.58
N ILE A 344 9.92 -20.18 24.48
CA ILE A 344 8.75 -20.16 25.35
C ILE A 344 7.49 -20.49 24.55
N ASP A 345 6.91 -21.67 24.86
CA ASP A 345 5.56 -22.01 24.47
C ASP A 345 4.57 -21.23 25.35
N PHE A 346 3.86 -20.28 24.72
CA PHE A 346 3.00 -19.34 25.45
C PHE A 346 1.81 -20.00 26.13
N GLU A 347 1.27 -21.09 25.54
CA GLU A 347 0.14 -21.79 26.11
C GLU A 347 0.52 -22.47 27.44
N SER A 348 1.76 -22.98 27.55
CA SER A 348 2.25 -23.60 28.77
C SER A 348 2.60 -22.61 29.89
N CYS A 349 2.94 -21.35 29.53
CA CYS A 349 3.29 -20.31 30.49
C CYS A 349 2.08 -19.72 31.21
N PHE A 350 0.92 -19.64 30.57
CA PHE A 350 -0.29 -19.13 31.19
C PHE A 350 -0.89 -20.06 32.22
N GLN A 351 -0.54 -21.35 32.19
CA GLN A 351 -1.02 -22.34 33.15
C GLN A 351 -0.22 -22.36 34.47
N ASN A 352 0.99 -21.79 34.49
CA ASN A 352 1.87 -21.77 35.67
C ASN A 352 2.35 -20.35 35.99
N GLY A 353 1.73 -19.72 36.99
CA GLY A 353 2.04 -18.33 37.37
C GLY A 353 3.48 -18.11 37.91
N GLU A 354 4.17 -19.14 38.40
CA GLU A 354 5.58 -19.06 38.81
C GLU A 354 6.52 -19.00 37.61
N ARG A 355 6.26 -19.79 36.59
CA ARG A 355 7.01 -19.77 35.32
C ARG A 355 6.90 -18.44 34.62
N LEU A 356 5.72 -17.79 34.67
CA LEU A 356 5.51 -16.48 34.13
C LEU A 356 6.38 -15.41 34.84
N LYS A 357 6.56 -15.50 36.16
CA LYS A 357 7.43 -14.59 36.92
C LYS A 357 8.90 -14.77 36.55
N GLU A 358 9.35 -15.99 36.35
CA GLU A 358 10.72 -16.30 35.93
C GLU A 358 10.99 -15.74 34.52
N VAL A 359 10.05 -15.91 33.62
CA VAL A 359 10.13 -15.35 32.26
C VAL A 359 10.19 -13.83 32.28
N ILE A 360 9.33 -13.16 33.05
CA ILE A 360 9.33 -11.71 33.20
C ILE A 360 10.67 -11.21 33.74
N ASN A 361 11.23 -11.91 34.73
CA ASN A 361 12.51 -11.55 35.35
C ASN A 361 13.71 -11.80 34.41
N SER A 362 13.59 -12.75 33.48
CA SER A 362 14.63 -13.03 32.47
C SER A 362 14.55 -12.15 31.23
N MET A 363 13.52 -11.30 31.09
CA MET A 363 13.37 -10.44 29.93
C MET A 363 14.48 -9.37 29.88
N PRO A 364 15.11 -9.18 28.70
CA PRO A 364 16.13 -8.15 28.53
C PRO A 364 15.53 -6.76 28.61
N ALA A 365 16.32 -5.78 29.05
CA ALA A 365 15.91 -4.37 29.08
C ALA A 365 15.89 -3.73 27.68
N ILE A 366 16.66 -4.29 26.75
CA ILE A 366 16.67 -3.94 25.32
C ILE A 366 16.50 -5.22 24.53
N TYR A 367 15.55 -5.17 23.59
CA TYR A 367 15.35 -6.24 22.61
C TYR A 367 16.02 -5.86 21.32
N GLN A 368 16.82 -6.78 20.77
CA GLN A 368 17.45 -6.66 19.47
C GLN A 368 17.05 -7.88 18.65
N LYS A 369 16.09 -7.71 17.75
CA LYS A 369 15.60 -8.81 16.94
C LYS A 369 15.48 -8.40 15.48
N ASN A 370 16.24 -9.08 14.62
CA ASN A 370 16.10 -8.98 13.18
C ASN A 370 15.77 -10.37 12.61
N PRO A 371 14.49 -10.77 12.58
CA PRO A 371 14.09 -12.09 12.12
C PRO A 371 14.26 -12.28 10.60
N PHE A 372 14.53 -11.20 9.86
CA PHE A 372 14.55 -11.17 8.40
C PHE A 372 15.91 -10.74 7.86
N LYS A 373 16.97 -11.31 8.41
CA LYS A 373 18.32 -11.03 7.98
C LYS A 373 18.48 -11.37 6.48
N LEU A 374 19.01 -10.41 5.71
CA LEU A 374 19.33 -10.58 4.31
C LEU A 374 20.79 -11.00 4.17
N ASP A 375 21.08 -11.78 3.12
CA ASP A 375 22.44 -12.08 2.69
C ASP A 375 23.04 -10.94 1.82
N ASP A 376 24.29 -11.09 1.37
CA ASP A 376 24.98 -10.08 0.57
C ASP A 376 24.32 -9.81 -0.81
N ASN A 377 23.42 -10.68 -1.23
CA ASN A 377 22.64 -10.55 -2.47
C ASN A 377 21.23 -9.98 -2.27
N ASP A 378 20.95 -9.44 -1.07
CA ASP A 378 19.63 -8.93 -0.69
C ASP A 378 18.50 -9.99 -0.68
N HIS A 379 18.86 -11.29 -0.48
CA HIS A 379 17.89 -12.36 -0.26
C HIS A 379 17.73 -12.66 1.23
N ILE A 380 16.59 -13.21 1.62
CA ILE A 380 16.39 -13.66 3.01
C ILE A 380 17.29 -14.86 3.30
N GLU A 381 18.17 -14.73 4.31
CA GLU A 381 19.24 -15.67 4.63
C GLU A 381 18.75 -17.12 4.85
N TRP A 382 17.56 -17.30 5.39
CA TRP A 382 17.01 -18.64 5.66
C TRP A 382 16.19 -19.22 4.50
N LEU A 383 15.96 -18.48 3.39
CA LEU A 383 15.27 -18.97 2.21
C LEU A 383 16.27 -19.59 1.22
N LYS A 384 16.92 -20.66 1.63
CA LYS A 384 17.90 -21.35 0.79
C LYS A 384 17.29 -22.57 0.10
N PRO A 385 17.74 -22.92 -1.12
CA PRO A 385 17.40 -24.19 -1.75
C PRO A 385 17.79 -25.37 -0.83
N GLY A 386 16.93 -26.38 -0.73
CA GLY A 386 17.19 -27.58 0.05
C GLY A 386 16.68 -27.56 1.49
N MET A 387 16.03 -26.51 1.93
CA MET A 387 15.36 -26.48 3.25
C MET A 387 14.21 -27.49 3.27
N SER A 388 14.04 -28.19 4.40
CA SER A 388 12.90 -29.09 4.58
C SER A 388 11.59 -28.32 4.66
N LYS A 389 10.49 -28.91 4.16
CA LYS A 389 9.16 -28.30 4.19
C LYS A 389 8.73 -27.92 5.63
N ALA A 390 9.10 -28.72 6.61
CA ALA A 390 8.77 -28.49 8.02
C ALA A 390 9.51 -27.25 8.58
N GLU A 391 10.80 -27.14 8.32
CA GLU A 391 11.61 -25.97 8.73
C GLU A 391 11.12 -24.68 8.05
N PHE A 392 10.80 -24.76 6.75
CA PHE A 392 10.24 -23.64 6.01
C PHE A 392 8.94 -23.15 6.66
N ILE A 393 7.97 -24.04 6.92
CA ILE A 393 6.70 -23.71 7.55
C ILE A 393 6.91 -23.10 8.94
N GLN A 394 7.85 -23.62 9.72
CA GLN A 394 8.15 -23.08 11.04
C GLN A 394 8.71 -21.67 10.98
N LYS A 395 9.71 -21.43 10.12
CA LYS A 395 10.32 -20.10 9.95
C LYS A 395 9.35 -19.09 9.36
N ASP A 396 8.54 -19.50 8.39
CA ASP A 396 7.50 -18.68 7.79
C ASP A 396 6.42 -18.27 8.80
N ARG A 397 5.95 -19.20 9.63
CA ARG A 397 5.01 -18.91 10.72
C ARG A 397 5.60 -17.90 11.72
N HIS A 398 6.84 -18.10 12.13
CA HIS A 398 7.53 -17.19 13.04
C HIS A 398 7.69 -15.78 12.43
N ALA A 399 8.08 -15.70 11.16
CA ALA A 399 8.18 -14.46 10.43
C ALA A 399 6.82 -13.72 10.34
N LEU A 400 5.74 -14.45 10.07
CA LEU A 400 4.40 -13.92 10.04
C LEU A 400 3.94 -13.36 11.40
N GLN A 401 4.18 -14.12 12.47
CA GLN A 401 3.85 -13.69 13.84
C GLN A 401 4.59 -12.41 14.23
N GLU A 402 5.88 -12.31 13.91
CA GLU A 402 6.67 -11.12 14.18
C GLU A 402 6.20 -9.91 13.34
N MET A 403 5.82 -10.12 12.10
CA MET A 403 5.22 -9.08 11.26
C MET A 403 3.90 -8.58 11.86
N GLU A 404 3.01 -9.47 12.28
CA GLU A 404 1.73 -9.13 12.91
C GLU A 404 1.94 -8.36 14.23
N ARG A 405 2.93 -8.75 15.04
CA ARG A 405 3.36 -8.05 16.25
C ARG A 405 3.80 -6.62 15.91
N LYS A 406 4.70 -6.45 14.95
CA LYS A 406 5.19 -5.14 14.50
C LYS A 406 4.08 -4.26 13.93
N ILE A 407 3.18 -4.80 13.11
CA ILE A 407 2.01 -4.08 12.60
C ILE A 407 1.14 -3.61 13.78
N SER A 408 0.89 -4.47 14.76
CA SER A 408 0.13 -4.11 15.97
C SER A 408 0.79 -2.99 16.76
N LEU A 409 2.11 -2.98 16.88
CA LEU A 409 2.86 -1.89 17.53
C LEU A 409 2.72 -0.59 16.74
N VAL A 410 2.92 -0.61 15.41
CA VAL A 410 2.82 0.56 14.54
C VAL A 410 1.42 1.18 14.60
N THR A 411 0.37 0.35 14.55
CA THR A 411 -1.03 0.82 14.62
C THR A 411 -1.41 1.39 15.98
N ARG A 412 -0.71 0.99 17.05
CA ARG A 412 -0.94 1.44 18.44
C ARG A 412 0.02 2.53 18.90
N ALA A 413 0.92 3.00 18.02
CA ALA A 413 1.87 4.04 18.35
C ALA A 413 1.17 5.33 18.77
N ASP A 414 1.61 5.93 19.89
CA ASP A 414 1.14 7.25 20.32
C ASP A 414 1.79 8.38 19.50
N GLY A 415 2.96 8.11 18.92
CA GLY A 415 3.72 9.03 18.10
C GLY A 415 5.02 8.44 17.59
N LEU A 416 5.73 9.21 16.80
CA LEU A 416 7.01 8.84 16.22
C LEU A 416 7.95 10.06 16.13
N ILE A 417 9.24 9.76 16.06
CA ILE A 417 10.32 10.70 15.81
C ILE A 417 11.03 10.21 14.55
N ASP A 418 11.17 11.06 13.54
CA ASP A 418 11.98 10.73 12.38
C ASP A 418 13.45 10.85 12.75
N MET A 419 14.19 9.74 12.74
CA MET A 419 15.60 9.70 13.11
C MET A 419 16.48 10.55 12.17
N CYS A 420 16.07 10.76 10.93
CA CYS A 420 16.76 11.66 10.02
C CYS A 420 16.70 13.14 10.44
N GLN A 421 15.79 13.48 11.36
CA GLN A 421 15.67 14.83 11.93
C GLN A 421 16.49 15.00 13.23
N ILE A 422 17.16 13.95 13.69
CA ILE A 422 18.01 14.00 14.90
C ILE A 422 19.35 14.61 14.55
N ILE A 423 19.69 15.74 15.18
CA ILE A 423 21.01 16.35 15.07
C ILE A 423 22.01 15.61 15.95
N GLN A 424 21.64 15.37 17.19
CA GLN A 424 22.55 14.80 18.19
C GLN A 424 21.81 13.96 19.21
N VAL A 425 22.45 12.88 19.66
CA VAL A 425 22.06 12.11 20.84
C VAL A 425 23.19 12.21 21.84
N LYS A 426 22.94 12.77 23.04
CA LYS A 426 23.97 12.99 24.04
C LYS A 426 23.56 12.58 25.46
N SER A 427 24.54 12.19 26.26
CA SER A 427 24.35 11.99 27.69
C SER A 427 24.07 13.33 28.39
N VAL A 428 23.19 13.35 29.37
CA VAL A 428 22.88 14.55 30.15
C VAL A 428 23.79 14.62 31.37
N PRO A 429 24.42 15.78 31.65
CA PRO A 429 25.23 15.96 32.85
C PRO A 429 24.40 15.77 34.13
N VAL A 430 24.99 15.09 35.13
CA VAL A 430 24.34 14.81 36.43
C VAL A 430 23.86 16.08 37.13
N SER A 431 24.60 17.20 36.96
CA SER A 431 24.25 18.53 37.53
C SER A 431 22.91 19.06 37.04
N GLU A 432 22.62 18.91 35.73
CA GLU A 432 21.34 19.34 35.14
C GLU A 432 20.17 18.47 35.65
N ILE A 433 20.40 17.17 35.79
CA ILE A 433 19.37 16.25 36.25
C ILE A 433 19.02 16.49 37.72
N LYS A 434 20.02 16.75 38.57
CA LYS A 434 19.77 17.09 39.98
C LYS A 434 18.86 18.31 40.13
N ASN A 435 19.00 19.31 39.27
CA ASN A 435 18.12 20.47 39.27
C ASN A 435 16.68 20.13 38.86
N ILE A 436 16.53 19.22 37.90
CA ILE A 436 15.21 18.75 37.45
C ILE A 436 14.54 17.87 38.51
N ILE A 437 15.31 17.00 39.20
CA ILE A 437 14.78 16.12 40.24
C ILE A 437 14.28 16.88 41.44
N LYS A 438 14.94 18.00 41.81
CA LYS A 438 14.42 18.90 42.87
C LYS A 438 13.04 19.43 42.55
N THR A 439 12.67 19.53 41.26
CA THR A 439 11.37 20.00 40.79
C THR A 439 10.47 18.87 40.29
N ALA A 440 11.01 17.69 39.99
CA ALA A 440 10.27 16.51 39.51
C ALA A 440 9.79 15.63 40.68
N SER A 441 8.60 15.08 40.55
CA SER A 441 7.98 14.32 41.64
C SER A 441 8.52 12.88 41.79
N SER A 442 9.19 12.30 40.81
CA SER A 442 9.81 10.95 40.89
C SER A 442 10.68 10.60 39.69
N LEU A 443 11.75 9.86 39.92
CA LEU A 443 12.45 9.04 38.92
C LEU A 443 11.71 7.72 38.76
N LEU A 444 11.72 7.14 37.56
CA LEU A 444 11.26 5.78 37.34
C LEU A 444 12.34 4.78 37.81
N TRP A 445 11.94 3.55 38.17
CA TRP A 445 12.78 2.46 38.62
C TRP A 445 13.44 2.64 40.01
N THR A 446 12.96 3.58 40.81
CA THR A 446 13.37 3.65 42.23
C THR A 446 12.49 2.71 43.08
N SER A 447 13.08 1.84 43.87
CA SER A 447 12.37 0.92 44.75
C SER A 447 11.81 1.59 46.00
N SER A 448 12.19 2.83 46.29
CA SER A 448 11.71 3.58 47.47
C SER A 448 11.75 5.10 47.22
N PRO A 449 10.75 5.84 47.70
CA PRO A 449 10.71 7.29 47.50
C PRO A 449 11.75 8.05 48.35
N THR A 450 12.46 7.39 49.24
CA THR A 450 13.44 7.94 50.20
C THR A 450 14.88 7.98 49.69
N HIS A 451 15.23 7.23 48.66
CA HIS A 451 16.60 7.20 48.11
C HIS A 451 16.76 8.02 46.83
N VAL A 452 16.67 9.36 46.97
CA VAL A 452 17.00 10.33 45.89
C VAL A 452 18.50 10.33 45.51
N ASN A 453 19.31 9.54 46.22
CA ASN A 453 20.77 9.48 46.05
C ASN A 453 21.28 8.32 45.18
N ASP A 454 20.38 7.67 44.40
CA ASP A 454 20.85 6.61 43.49
C ASP A 454 21.52 7.24 42.29
N MET A 455 22.81 7.54 42.39
CA MET A 455 23.67 8.16 41.40
C MET A 455 23.61 7.41 40.03
N ASN A 456 23.35 6.12 40.06
CA ASN A 456 23.26 5.30 38.86
C ASN A 456 22.03 5.61 38.02
N LEU A 457 20.89 5.94 38.65
CA LEU A 457 19.66 6.31 37.95
C LEU A 457 19.68 7.75 37.43
N VAL A 458 20.38 8.64 38.18
CA VAL A 458 20.58 10.02 37.73
C VAL A 458 21.47 10.06 36.49
N ASP A 459 22.48 9.19 36.41
CA ASP A 459 23.36 9.10 35.22
C ASP A 459 22.73 8.29 34.06
N ALA A 460 21.51 7.77 34.21
CA ALA A 460 20.82 7.00 33.16
C ALA A 460 20.03 7.87 32.16
N CYS A 461 20.15 9.20 32.20
CA CYS A 461 19.45 10.12 31.32
C CYS A 461 20.25 10.52 30.07
N PHE A 462 19.56 10.69 28.95
CA PHE A 462 20.11 11.19 27.70
C PHE A 462 19.12 12.05 26.92
N ASP A 463 19.60 12.91 26.05
CA ASP A 463 18.83 13.83 25.26
C ASP A 463 18.93 13.47 23.77
N ILE A 464 17.78 13.52 23.08
CA ILE A 464 17.66 13.53 21.63
C ILE A 464 17.38 14.97 21.24
N ILE A 465 18.30 15.57 20.48
CA ILE A 465 18.19 16.94 19.97
C ILE A 465 17.75 16.89 18.51
N LEU A 466 16.67 17.58 18.20
CA LEU A 466 16.03 17.61 16.90
C LEU A 466 16.40 18.90 16.14
N ASN A 467 16.25 18.87 14.81
CA ASN A 467 16.61 20.00 13.94
C ASN A 467 15.74 21.26 14.13
N ASP A 468 14.57 21.14 14.75
CA ASP A 468 13.72 22.29 15.15
C ASP A 468 14.12 22.90 16.50
N GLY A 469 15.22 22.44 17.10
CA GLY A 469 15.67 22.81 18.43
C GLY A 469 14.94 22.11 19.56
N GLY A 470 14.03 21.18 19.25
CA GLY A 470 13.32 20.36 20.23
C GLY A 470 14.28 19.40 20.94
N ILE A 471 14.14 19.27 22.27
CA ILE A 471 14.90 18.34 23.09
C ILE A 471 13.93 17.32 23.70
N ILE A 472 14.21 16.05 23.46
CA ILE A 472 13.48 14.94 24.06
C ILE A 472 14.40 14.26 25.06
N ARG A 473 14.09 14.41 26.35
CA ARG A 473 14.87 13.81 27.43
C ARG A 473 14.30 12.46 27.80
N LEU A 474 15.15 11.45 27.79
CA LEU A 474 14.83 10.07 28.08
C LEU A 474 15.66 9.55 29.26
N GLN A 475 15.08 8.65 30.04
CA GLN A 475 15.73 7.93 31.12
C GLN A 475 15.71 6.42 30.82
N ALA A 476 16.88 5.79 30.84
CA ALA A 476 17.03 4.36 30.72
C ALA A 476 16.96 3.67 32.10
N PRO A 477 16.75 2.35 32.14
CA PRO A 477 16.76 1.57 33.40
C PRO A 477 18.11 1.55 34.09
N SER A 478 19.21 1.66 33.33
CA SER A 478 20.59 1.68 33.89
C SER A 478 21.52 2.53 33.00
N ARG A 479 22.70 2.79 33.53
CA ARG A 479 23.75 3.51 32.80
C ARG A 479 24.24 2.74 31.57
N SER A 480 24.39 1.42 31.66
CA SER A 480 24.82 0.58 30.53
C SER A 480 23.79 0.61 29.41
N ILE A 481 22.51 0.47 29.74
CA ILE A 481 21.40 0.53 28.79
C ILE A 481 21.29 1.91 28.11
N LYS A 482 21.57 3.00 28.86
CA LYS A 482 21.65 4.35 28.27
C LYS A 482 22.68 4.43 27.16
N TYR A 483 23.90 3.96 27.39
CA TYR A 483 24.95 4.03 26.38
C TYR A 483 24.64 3.14 25.17
N GLU A 484 24.00 2.01 25.38
CA GLU A 484 23.56 1.14 24.29
C GLU A 484 22.50 1.83 23.42
N TRP A 485 21.48 2.47 24.03
CA TRP A 485 20.52 3.29 23.29
C TRP A 485 21.17 4.41 22.51
N ILE A 486 22.09 5.18 23.13
CA ILE A 486 22.78 6.29 22.46
C ILE A 486 23.55 5.76 21.24
N ALA A 487 24.35 4.72 21.41
CA ALA A 487 25.16 4.14 20.33
C ALA A 487 24.28 3.65 19.18
N LYS A 488 23.19 2.92 19.47
CA LYS A 488 22.30 2.39 18.46
C LYS A 488 21.52 3.47 17.73
N LEU A 489 21.02 4.48 18.44
CA LEU A 489 20.30 5.60 17.81
C LEU A 489 21.21 6.41 16.88
N ILE A 490 22.49 6.60 17.25
CA ILE A 490 23.48 7.28 16.39
C ILE A 490 23.72 6.44 15.13
N GLN A 491 23.98 5.13 15.28
CA GLN A 491 24.17 4.22 14.14
C GLN A 491 22.98 4.23 13.19
N MET A 492 21.76 4.13 13.72
CA MET A 492 20.54 4.16 12.92
C MET A 492 20.32 5.49 12.21
N ARG A 493 20.53 6.61 12.92
CA ARG A 493 20.45 7.94 12.32
C ARG A 493 21.39 8.06 11.11
N ASP A 494 22.66 7.69 11.29
CA ASP A 494 23.70 7.86 10.27
C ASP A 494 23.41 6.94 9.06
N TYR A 495 23.02 5.68 9.32
CA TYR A 495 22.63 4.76 8.27
C TYR A 495 21.41 5.30 7.47
N TRP A 496 20.33 5.70 8.15
CA TRP A 496 19.10 6.12 7.47
C TRP A 496 19.23 7.45 6.73
N ILE A 497 20.07 8.38 7.22
CA ILE A 497 20.39 9.59 6.46
C ILE A 497 21.08 9.21 5.15
N GLN A 498 22.08 8.31 5.20
CA GLN A 498 22.79 7.86 3.99
C GLN A 498 21.85 7.06 3.07
N ARG A 499 21.05 6.15 3.62
CA ARG A 499 20.08 5.36 2.84
C ARG A 499 19.07 6.24 2.09
N LYS A 500 18.52 7.25 2.75
CA LYS A 500 17.60 8.21 2.13
C LYS A 500 18.28 9.03 1.02
N LYS A 501 19.55 9.40 1.19
CA LYS A 501 20.32 10.07 0.13
C LYS A 501 20.53 9.16 -1.07
N ASP A 502 20.86 7.90 -0.85
CA ASP A 502 21.02 6.91 -1.92
C ASP A 502 19.72 6.68 -2.69
N ASP A 503 18.61 6.50 -1.98
CA ASP A 503 17.30 6.32 -2.59
C ASP A 503 16.93 7.52 -3.46
N LEU A 504 17.14 8.75 -2.95
CA LEU A 504 16.87 9.96 -3.69
C LEU A 504 17.78 10.07 -4.93
N SER A 505 19.07 9.80 -4.77
CA SER A 505 20.04 9.85 -5.88
C SER A 505 19.70 8.85 -6.98
N ARG A 506 19.16 7.68 -6.62
CA ARG A 506 18.71 6.67 -7.56
C ARG A 506 17.47 7.13 -8.33
N LEU A 507 16.47 7.66 -7.64
CA LEU A 507 15.26 8.21 -8.27
C LEU A 507 15.58 9.36 -9.22
N MET A 508 16.50 10.24 -8.81
CA MET A 508 16.96 11.35 -9.67
C MET A 508 17.67 10.84 -10.93
N ARG A 509 18.49 9.79 -10.82
CA ARG A 509 19.16 9.18 -11.98
C ARG A 509 18.15 8.55 -12.94
N VAL A 510 17.12 7.85 -12.45
CA VAL A 510 16.05 7.30 -13.30
C VAL A 510 15.32 8.43 -14.02
N ARG A 511 14.97 9.50 -13.30
CA ARG A 511 14.34 10.68 -13.87
C ARG A 511 15.21 11.31 -14.97
N GLN A 512 16.49 11.55 -14.70
CA GLN A 512 17.42 12.12 -15.66
C GLN A 512 17.52 11.28 -16.93
N LYS A 513 17.69 9.95 -16.80
CA LYS A 513 17.71 9.04 -17.94
C LYS A 513 16.42 9.10 -18.75
N ASN A 514 15.27 9.17 -18.09
CA ASN A 514 13.99 9.31 -18.79
C ASN A 514 13.89 10.64 -19.54
N MET A 515 14.40 11.74 -18.98
CA MET A 515 14.46 13.03 -19.68
C MET A 515 15.37 12.99 -20.90
N GLU A 516 16.52 12.32 -20.81
CA GLU A 516 17.45 12.12 -21.93
C GLU A 516 16.79 11.28 -23.06
N ILE A 517 16.11 10.19 -22.70
CA ILE A 517 15.40 9.32 -23.67
C ILE A 517 14.27 10.07 -24.39
N LEU A 518 13.60 11.00 -23.71
CA LEU A 518 12.51 11.80 -24.24
C LEU A 518 12.98 13.07 -24.95
N HIS A 519 14.28 13.37 -24.86
CA HIS A 519 14.83 14.66 -25.28
C HIS A 519 14.08 15.87 -24.67
N ALA A 520 13.61 15.71 -23.43
CA ALA A 520 12.85 16.70 -22.69
C ALA A 520 13.77 17.48 -21.73
N SER A 521 13.55 18.79 -21.65
CA SER A 521 14.14 19.64 -20.62
C SER A 521 13.15 19.88 -19.48
N GLU A 522 13.61 20.26 -18.29
CA GLU A 522 12.74 20.63 -17.17
C GLU A 522 11.76 21.76 -17.52
N TYR A 523 12.20 22.70 -18.37
CA TYR A 523 11.35 23.77 -18.86
C TYR A 523 10.23 23.25 -19.75
N VAL A 524 10.54 22.36 -20.70
CA VAL A 524 9.54 21.72 -21.58
C VAL A 524 8.58 20.87 -20.73
N GLU A 525 9.10 20.14 -19.74
CA GLU A 525 8.29 19.38 -18.81
C GLU A 525 7.29 20.26 -18.07
N SER A 526 7.72 21.42 -17.57
CA SER A 526 6.84 22.33 -16.84
C SER A 526 5.78 22.98 -17.73
N THR A 527 6.09 23.18 -19.02
CA THR A 527 5.19 23.83 -19.99
C THR A 527 4.15 22.87 -20.56
N ILE A 528 4.53 21.61 -20.81
CA ILE A 528 3.65 20.58 -21.41
C ILE A 528 2.71 19.97 -20.36
N SER A 529 2.92 20.25 -19.08
CA SER A 529 2.29 19.57 -17.96
C SER A 529 0.77 19.64 -17.88
N HIS A 530 0.14 20.52 -18.64
CA HIS A 530 -1.31 20.73 -18.52
C HIS A 530 -2.16 19.85 -19.44
N SER A 531 -1.57 19.25 -20.48
CA SER A 531 -2.35 18.54 -21.50
C SER A 531 -1.91 17.11 -21.81
N THR A 532 -0.70 16.71 -21.39
CA THR A 532 -0.17 15.37 -21.69
C THR A 532 0.58 14.78 -20.49
N PRO A 533 0.42 13.47 -20.22
CA PRO A 533 1.20 12.79 -19.21
C PRO A 533 2.69 12.85 -19.55
N LYS A 534 3.49 13.44 -18.69
CA LYS A 534 4.90 13.80 -18.93
C LYS A 534 5.81 12.63 -19.29
N TRP A 535 5.52 11.45 -18.81
CA TRP A 535 6.40 10.29 -18.91
C TRP A 535 5.71 9.07 -19.55
N GLU A 536 4.59 9.29 -20.23
CA GLU A 536 3.77 8.23 -20.79
C GLU A 536 4.34 7.69 -22.11
N THR A 537 5.59 7.25 -22.08
CA THR A 537 6.21 6.58 -23.22
C THR A 537 6.58 5.15 -22.89
N SER A 538 6.38 4.25 -23.84
CA SER A 538 6.83 2.85 -23.72
C SER A 538 8.35 2.73 -23.58
N ARG A 539 9.10 3.80 -23.89
CA ARG A 539 10.57 3.85 -23.84
C ARG A 539 11.09 4.24 -22.44
N GLY A 540 10.26 4.77 -21.54
CA GLY A 540 10.68 5.14 -20.20
C GLY A 540 11.29 3.97 -19.45
N ILE A 541 12.28 4.24 -18.59
CA ILE A 541 12.91 3.28 -17.70
C ILE A 541 12.25 3.38 -16.34
N ALA A 542 11.90 2.25 -15.74
CA ALA A 542 11.41 2.18 -14.38
C ALA A 542 12.52 1.81 -13.39
N ASP A 543 12.38 2.25 -12.13
CA ASP A 543 13.30 1.89 -11.07
C ASP A 543 13.26 0.36 -10.82
N SER A 544 14.43 -0.25 -10.76
CA SER A 544 14.59 -1.71 -10.58
C SER A 544 14.30 -2.19 -9.15
N TYR A 545 14.24 -1.29 -8.17
CA TYR A 545 14.04 -1.65 -6.77
C TYR A 545 12.57 -1.69 -6.38
N ILE A 546 11.79 -2.47 -7.09
CA ILE A 546 10.44 -2.76 -6.66
C ILE A 546 10.42 -4.20 -6.17
N TYR A 547 9.95 -4.37 -4.95
CA TYR A 547 10.03 -5.59 -4.19
C TYR A 547 8.81 -6.45 -4.40
N ASN A 548 9.01 -7.75 -4.39
CA ASN A 548 7.90 -8.67 -4.13
C ASN A 548 7.23 -8.24 -2.82
N VAL A 549 5.93 -7.92 -2.88
CA VAL A 549 5.16 -7.40 -1.74
C VAL A 549 5.21 -8.35 -0.55
N SER A 550 5.21 -9.66 -0.78
CA SER A 550 5.35 -10.66 0.28
C SER A 550 6.67 -10.53 1.00
N GLY A 551 7.76 -10.44 0.24
CA GLY A 551 9.08 -10.26 0.80
C GLY A 551 9.27 -8.95 1.54
N THR A 552 8.75 -7.85 1.00
CA THR A 552 8.77 -6.55 1.67
C THR A 552 8.01 -6.62 2.99
N ALA A 553 6.86 -7.27 3.03
CA ALA A 553 6.06 -7.38 4.23
C ALA A 553 6.72 -8.23 5.31
N LEU A 554 7.48 -9.26 4.94
CA LEU A 554 8.23 -10.07 5.88
C LEU A 554 9.50 -9.37 6.38
N SER A 555 10.16 -8.57 5.54
CA SER A 555 11.37 -7.85 5.92
C SER A 555 11.07 -6.52 6.64
N ARG A 556 9.96 -5.85 6.30
CA ARG A 556 9.62 -4.53 6.82
C ARG A 556 8.11 -4.41 7.05
N CYS A 557 7.74 -3.96 8.25
CA CYS A 557 6.33 -3.68 8.55
C CYS A 557 5.85 -2.34 7.98
N VAL A 558 6.74 -1.44 7.61
CA VAL A 558 6.41 -0.18 6.95
C VAL A 558 6.64 -0.34 5.45
N VAL A 559 5.56 -0.26 4.68
CA VAL A 559 5.59 -0.36 3.22
C VAL A 559 6.06 0.94 2.58
N MET A 560 5.58 2.05 3.11
CA MET A 560 5.92 3.39 2.67
C MET A 560 5.63 4.41 3.76
N SER A 561 6.41 5.45 3.84
CA SER A 561 6.16 6.60 4.71
C SER A 561 6.55 7.89 4.01
N GLY A 562 5.83 8.97 4.32
CA GLY A 562 6.10 10.28 3.73
C GLY A 562 5.07 11.33 4.13
N ILE A 563 5.22 12.50 3.52
CA ILE A 563 4.35 13.63 3.77
C ILE A 563 3.23 13.64 2.75
N LEU A 564 1.97 13.63 3.22
CA LEU A 564 0.80 13.84 2.40
C LEU A 564 -0.06 14.95 3.01
N TYR A 565 -0.82 15.60 2.15
CA TYR A 565 -1.86 16.55 2.54
C TYR A 565 -3.21 15.84 2.52
N GLN A 566 -3.95 15.89 3.60
CA GLN A 566 -5.24 15.23 3.74
C GLN A 566 -6.36 16.26 3.81
N LYS A 567 -7.43 16.01 3.08
CA LYS A 567 -8.66 16.79 3.08
C LYS A 567 -9.81 15.92 3.59
N PRO A 568 -10.30 16.18 4.80
CA PRO A 568 -11.31 15.31 5.43
C PRO A 568 -12.72 15.46 4.83
N LYS A 569 -13.01 16.62 4.23
CA LYS A 569 -14.30 16.93 3.58
C LYS A 569 -14.09 17.85 2.40
N LYS A 570 -15.04 17.90 1.45
CA LYS A 570 -14.96 18.72 0.23
C LYS A 570 -14.62 20.19 0.52
N HIS A 571 -15.23 20.80 1.54
CA HIS A 571 -15.03 22.21 1.90
C HIS A 571 -13.93 22.47 2.93
N SER A 572 -13.20 21.44 3.37
CA SER A 572 -12.10 21.63 4.30
C SER A 572 -10.80 21.95 3.57
N VAL A 573 -9.84 22.54 4.30
CA VAL A 573 -8.51 22.84 3.80
C VAL A 573 -7.64 21.58 3.88
N PHE A 574 -6.72 21.42 2.94
CA PHE A 574 -5.68 20.41 3.03
C PHE A 574 -4.77 20.66 4.22
N THR A 575 -4.61 19.65 5.04
CA THR A 575 -3.72 19.66 6.21
C THR A 575 -2.60 18.66 6.02
N LYS A 576 -1.38 19.08 6.31
CA LYS A 576 -0.16 18.29 6.16
C LYS A 576 -0.03 17.28 7.29
N TYR A 577 0.22 16.02 6.92
CA TYR A 577 0.46 14.91 7.85
C TYR A 577 1.69 14.12 7.43
N PHE A 578 2.38 13.54 8.39
CA PHE A 578 3.29 12.44 8.12
C PHE A 578 2.48 11.15 8.10
N VAL A 579 2.53 10.43 6.98
CA VAL A 579 1.69 9.26 6.74
C VAL A 579 2.56 8.02 6.66
N VAL A 580 2.12 6.97 7.32
CA VAL A 580 2.76 5.64 7.32
C VAL A 580 1.77 4.64 6.76
N LEU A 581 2.18 3.95 5.69
CA LEU A 581 1.46 2.81 5.14
C LEU A 581 2.10 1.53 5.69
N CYS A 582 1.33 0.76 6.40
CA CYS A 582 1.69 -0.59 6.83
C CYS A 582 0.67 -1.61 6.31
N PRO A 583 0.95 -2.92 6.35
CA PRO A 583 0.01 -3.91 5.86
C PRO A 583 -1.37 -3.76 6.49
N GLY A 584 -2.37 -3.45 5.65
CA GLY A 584 -3.76 -3.27 6.05
C GLY A 584 -4.16 -1.89 6.58
N PHE A 585 -3.23 -0.96 6.85
CA PHE A 585 -3.55 0.32 7.49
C PHE A 585 -2.76 1.49 6.92
N ILE A 586 -3.42 2.66 6.86
CA ILE A 586 -2.79 3.97 6.72
C ILE A 586 -2.87 4.69 8.05
N ILE A 587 -1.76 5.20 8.54
CA ILE A 587 -1.67 5.89 9.82
C ILE A 587 -1.17 7.32 9.59
N LEU A 588 -1.90 8.27 10.12
CA LEU A 588 -1.59 9.69 10.01
C LEU A 588 -1.04 10.22 11.32
N TYR A 589 0.05 10.96 11.24
CA TYR A 589 0.66 11.64 12.37
C TYR A 589 0.66 13.15 12.14
N SER A 590 0.20 13.90 13.13
CA SER A 590 0.22 15.37 13.09
C SER A 590 1.63 15.90 13.20
N MET A 591 2.01 16.77 12.27
CA MET A 591 3.31 17.44 12.19
C MET A 591 3.30 18.82 12.85
N PHE A 592 2.15 19.27 13.35
CA PHE A 592 1.94 20.60 13.90
C PHE A 592 1.29 20.54 15.28
N LYS A 593 1.67 21.47 16.13
CA LYS A 593 1.00 21.75 17.41
C LYS A 593 0.44 23.17 17.37
N ARG A 594 -0.78 23.36 17.90
CA ARG A 594 -1.32 24.70 18.11
C ARG A 594 -0.94 25.23 19.50
N ASN A 595 -0.44 26.45 19.54
CA ASN A 595 -0.22 27.18 20.78
C ASN A 595 -1.56 27.64 21.40
N HIS A 596 -1.51 28.11 22.64
CA HIS A 596 -2.68 28.72 23.31
C HIS A 596 -3.23 29.93 22.54
N SER A 597 -2.38 30.63 21.80
CA SER A 597 -2.75 31.77 20.94
C SER A 597 -3.33 31.35 19.58
N GLY A 598 -3.54 30.04 19.32
CA GLY A 598 -4.07 29.53 18.07
C GLY A 598 -3.03 29.38 16.94
N PHE A 599 -1.81 29.87 17.11
CA PHE A 599 -0.75 29.73 16.08
C PHE A 599 -0.29 28.28 15.94
N VAL A 600 -0.08 27.87 14.71
CA VAL A 600 0.39 26.54 14.35
C VAL A 600 1.93 26.56 14.36
N LYS A 601 2.54 25.71 15.19
CA LYS A 601 3.98 25.49 15.24
C LYS A 601 4.32 24.12 14.68
N SER A 602 5.26 24.05 13.75
CA SER A 602 5.82 22.78 13.28
C SER A 602 6.48 22.03 14.45
N THR A 603 6.43 20.71 14.41
CA THR A 603 7.07 19.84 15.41
C THR A 603 7.63 18.61 14.72
N THR A 604 8.78 18.15 15.16
CA THR A 604 9.43 16.92 14.71
C THR A 604 9.08 15.70 15.57
N ASP A 605 8.39 15.90 16.68
CA ASP A 605 7.75 14.85 17.49
C ASP A 605 6.30 14.69 17.02
N TYR A 606 6.10 13.79 16.05
CA TYR A 606 4.82 13.59 15.41
C TYR A 606 3.89 12.78 16.30
N ARG A 607 2.64 13.25 16.45
CA ARG A 607 1.62 12.61 17.29
C ARG A 607 0.60 11.89 16.43
N HIS A 608 0.22 10.70 16.86
CA HIS A 608 -0.84 9.93 16.23
C HIS A 608 -2.12 10.76 16.10
N TYR A 609 -2.68 10.80 14.89
CA TYR A 609 -3.92 11.50 14.58
C TYR A 609 -5.04 10.53 14.21
N LEU A 610 -4.82 9.66 13.22
CA LEU A 610 -5.85 8.78 12.67
C LEU A 610 -5.22 7.49 12.13
N THR A 611 -5.89 6.36 12.34
CA THR A 611 -5.60 5.09 11.68
C THR A 611 -6.77 4.69 10.79
N ILE A 612 -6.51 4.39 9.52
CA ILE A 612 -7.50 4.08 8.50
C ILE A 612 -7.24 2.65 8.01
N PRO A 613 -8.17 1.68 8.18
CA PRO A 613 -8.07 0.37 7.57
C PRO A 613 -8.31 0.48 6.05
N VAL A 614 -7.47 -0.15 5.23
CA VAL A 614 -7.53 -0.04 3.76
C VAL A 614 -8.33 -1.17 3.08
N HIS A 615 -8.50 -2.30 3.74
CA HIS A 615 -9.10 -3.51 3.17
C HIS A 615 -10.58 -3.38 2.77
N GLU A 616 -11.30 -2.42 3.34
CA GLU A 616 -12.72 -2.17 3.03
C GLU A 616 -12.91 -0.91 2.18
N SER A 617 -11.85 -0.36 1.61
CA SER A 617 -11.90 0.88 0.83
C SER A 617 -11.77 0.63 -0.67
N TYR A 618 -12.29 1.58 -1.43
CA TYR A 618 -11.97 1.73 -2.86
C TYR A 618 -11.00 2.87 -3.02
N VAL A 619 -10.03 2.69 -3.93
CA VAL A 619 -9.03 3.71 -4.24
C VAL A 619 -9.24 4.16 -5.68
N TYR A 620 -9.36 5.46 -5.87
CA TYR A 620 -9.32 6.07 -7.19
C TYR A 620 -8.47 7.33 -7.15
N SER A 621 -7.94 7.74 -8.29
CA SER A 621 -6.94 8.81 -8.39
C SER A 621 -7.20 9.72 -9.58
N GLY A 622 -6.42 10.76 -9.70
CA GLY A 622 -6.42 11.65 -10.84
C GLY A 622 -7.74 12.38 -11.05
N MET A 623 -8.19 12.49 -12.29
CA MET A 623 -9.42 13.19 -12.66
C MET A 623 -10.69 12.65 -12.00
N ASN A 624 -10.68 11.38 -11.52
CA ASN A 624 -11.79 10.86 -10.75
C ASN A 624 -11.96 11.52 -9.38
N THR A 625 -10.93 12.20 -8.88
CA THR A 625 -10.94 12.92 -7.59
C THR A 625 -11.57 14.31 -7.68
N THR A 626 -11.79 14.86 -8.87
CA THR A 626 -12.34 16.20 -9.07
C THR A 626 -13.67 16.41 -8.35
N LEU A 627 -14.48 15.36 -8.23
CA LEU A 627 -15.77 15.42 -7.53
C LEU A 627 -15.63 15.66 -6.02
N ASP A 628 -14.49 15.30 -5.45
CA ASP A 628 -14.15 15.46 -4.03
C ASP A 628 -13.39 16.76 -3.77
N LEU A 629 -12.92 17.44 -4.83
CA LEU A 629 -12.24 18.72 -4.77
C LEU A 629 -13.27 19.87 -4.94
N LEU A 630 -12.87 21.06 -4.57
CA LEU A 630 -13.62 22.27 -4.89
C LEU A 630 -13.32 22.67 -6.33
N ASP A 631 -14.35 23.07 -7.06
CA ASP A 631 -14.15 23.66 -8.38
C ASP A 631 -13.28 24.92 -8.19
N ARG A 632 -12.26 25.03 -9.04
CA ARG A 632 -11.50 26.27 -9.13
C ARG A 632 -12.39 27.30 -9.80
N ASN A 633 -12.47 28.50 -9.24
CA ASN A 633 -12.99 29.64 -9.97
C ASN A 633 -11.95 30.00 -11.04
N GLU A 634 -12.16 29.54 -12.24
CA GLU A 634 -11.36 29.89 -13.42
C GLU A 634 -11.52 31.37 -13.81
N GLU A 635 -12.55 32.02 -13.24
CA GLU A 635 -12.96 33.40 -13.54
C GLU A 635 -12.06 34.50 -12.95
N PHE A 636 -11.05 34.15 -12.14
CA PHE A 636 -10.23 35.16 -11.45
C PHE A 636 -9.01 35.68 -12.23
N ASP A 637 -8.69 35.14 -13.39
CA ASP A 637 -7.62 35.70 -14.23
C ASP A 637 -8.21 36.35 -15.47
N GLU A 638 -8.60 37.65 -15.34
CA GLU A 638 -9.09 38.45 -16.45
C GLU A 638 -8.05 38.66 -17.58
N ILE A 639 -6.77 38.52 -17.26
CA ILE A 639 -5.65 38.75 -18.20
C ILE A 639 -5.37 37.48 -19.04
N HIS A 640 -5.59 36.31 -18.48
CA HIS A 640 -5.33 35.03 -19.16
C HIS A 640 -6.50 34.04 -18.92
N PRO A 641 -7.65 34.27 -19.55
CA PRO A 641 -8.80 33.39 -19.44
C PRO A 641 -8.44 31.96 -19.91
N GLY A 642 -8.63 30.99 -19.06
CA GLY A 642 -8.27 29.58 -19.29
C GLY A 642 -6.87 29.18 -18.81
N HIS A 643 -6.08 30.10 -18.30
CA HIS A 643 -4.86 29.80 -17.57
C HIS A 643 -5.12 29.82 -16.07
N TYR A 644 -4.48 28.87 -15.35
CA TYR A 644 -4.58 28.84 -13.92
C TYR A 644 -3.95 30.10 -13.33
N SER A 645 -4.70 30.83 -12.52
CA SER A 645 -4.18 31.83 -11.63
C SER A 645 -3.02 31.28 -10.81
N LEU A 646 -2.16 32.15 -10.31
CA LEU A 646 -0.95 31.89 -9.52
C LEU A 646 -0.87 30.52 -8.86
N PRO A 647 0.31 29.84 -8.86
CA PRO A 647 0.48 28.53 -8.24
C PRO A 647 0.03 28.58 -6.78
N ARG A 648 -0.78 27.62 -6.37
CA ARG A 648 -1.32 27.57 -5.01
C ARG A 648 -0.20 27.46 -3.99
N ILE A 649 -0.18 28.37 -3.04
CA ILE A 649 0.75 28.35 -1.91
C ILE A 649 0.09 27.61 -0.74
N TYR A 650 0.71 26.54 -0.28
CA TYR A 650 0.26 25.79 0.89
C TYR A 650 0.78 26.40 2.20
N PRO A 651 0.19 26.07 3.37
CA PRO A 651 0.59 26.68 4.66
C PRO A 651 2.07 26.50 5.03
N ASP A 652 2.77 25.56 4.42
CA ASP A 652 4.20 25.32 4.57
C ASP A 652 5.05 25.99 3.48
N PHE A 653 4.47 26.95 2.76
CA PHE A 653 5.07 27.70 1.64
C PHE A 653 5.43 26.84 0.43
N TRP A 654 5.01 25.59 0.38
CA TRP A 654 5.21 24.76 -0.78
C TRP A 654 4.30 25.23 -1.94
N LYS A 655 4.86 25.25 -3.14
CA LYS A 655 4.18 25.63 -4.37
C LYS A 655 4.19 24.46 -5.34
N SER A 656 3.16 24.32 -6.14
CA SER A 656 3.12 23.37 -7.25
C SER A 656 2.44 24.00 -8.45
N SER A 657 3.00 23.76 -9.61
CA SER A 657 2.41 24.09 -10.92
C SER A 657 1.49 22.98 -11.44
N GLU A 658 1.58 21.76 -10.89
CA GLU A 658 0.73 20.65 -11.28
C GLU A 658 -0.67 20.84 -10.70
N GLU A 659 -1.69 20.37 -11.42
CA GLU A 659 -3.06 20.38 -10.94
C GLU A 659 -3.26 19.58 -9.69
N GLU A 660 -4.19 19.99 -8.83
CA GLU A 660 -4.51 19.25 -7.60
C GLU A 660 -5.07 17.86 -7.92
N SER A 661 -5.95 17.77 -8.94
CA SER A 661 -6.54 16.50 -9.37
C SER A 661 -5.48 15.48 -9.77
N GLU A 662 -4.44 15.89 -10.48
CA GLU A 662 -3.36 15.00 -10.91
C GLU A 662 -2.51 14.47 -9.75
N ARG A 663 -2.43 15.21 -8.64
CA ARG A 663 -1.65 14.85 -7.45
C ARG A 663 -2.49 14.19 -6.35
N CYS A 664 -3.81 14.12 -6.56
CA CYS A 664 -4.74 13.58 -5.58
C CYS A 664 -5.08 12.11 -5.83
N PHE A 665 -5.37 11.42 -4.73
CA PHE A 665 -6.06 10.13 -4.70
C PHE A 665 -7.05 10.11 -3.54
N THR A 666 -8.09 9.33 -3.68
CA THR A 666 -9.18 9.24 -2.71
C THR A 666 -9.34 7.82 -2.21
N LEU A 667 -9.50 7.70 -0.89
CA LEU A 667 -10.01 6.51 -0.24
C LEU A 667 -11.51 6.69 -0.01
N TRP A 668 -12.30 5.84 -0.64
CA TRP A 668 -13.75 5.85 -0.51
C TRP A 668 -14.24 4.68 0.34
N PHE A 669 -15.16 4.94 1.27
CA PHE A 669 -15.75 3.98 2.18
C PHE A 669 -17.27 3.99 2.07
N GLY A 670 -17.86 2.80 2.01
CA GLY A 670 -19.32 2.64 2.06
C GLY A 670 -19.89 3.01 3.43
N THR A 671 -21.08 3.59 3.44
CA THR A 671 -21.84 3.86 4.68
C THR A 671 -22.32 2.53 5.26
N LYS A 672 -22.01 2.25 6.52
CA LYS A 672 -22.38 1.01 7.20
C LYS A 672 -23.75 1.14 7.88
N ARG A 673 -24.51 0.04 7.92
CA ARG A 673 -25.72 -0.10 8.75
C ARG A 673 -25.63 -1.36 9.60
N ALA A 674 -26.25 -1.32 10.76
CA ALA A 674 -26.41 -2.49 11.60
C ALA A 674 -27.54 -3.41 11.06
N ILE A 675 -27.27 -4.70 11.00
CA ILE A 675 -28.28 -5.74 10.73
C ILE A 675 -28.29 -6.66 11.92
N ALA A 676 -29.46 -6.83 12.55
CA ALA A 676 -29.66 -7.86 13.57
C ALA A 676 -29.51 -9.25 12.93
N GLY A 677 -28.67 -10.10 13.49
CA GLY A 677 -28.54 -11.48 13.05
C GLY A 677 -29.86 -12.20 13.23
N LYS A 678 -30.40 -12.84 12.17
CA LYS A 678 -31.51 -13.76 12.33
C LYS A 678 -31.06 -14.91 13.24
N LYS A 679 -31.88 -15.20 14.27
CA LYS A 679 -31.79 -16.46 15.00
C LYS A 679 -32.11 -17.58 13.99
N GLU A 680 -31.11 -18.29 13.52
CA GLU A 680 -31.35 -19.57 12.85
C GLU A 680 -31.80 -20.57 13.93
N HIS A 681 -33.03 -21.03 13.86
CA HIS A 681 -33.49 -22.19 14.59
C HIS A 681 -32.70 -23.40 14.09
N ILE A 682 -31.68 -23.79 14.85
CA ILE A 682 -30.98 -25.06 14.63
C ILE A 682 -31.92 -26.18 15.08
N ASN A 683 -32.64 -26.77 14.11
CA ASN A 683 -33.21 -28.10 14.30
C ASN A 683 -32.03 -29.10 14.45
N ARG A 684 -31.78 -29.46 15.70
CA ARG A 684 -30.95 -30.63 16.01
C ARG A 684 -31.65 -31.86 15.50
N ARG A 685 -31.18 -32.45 14.43
CA ARG A 685 -31.31 -33.87 14.13
C ARG A 685 -29.97 -34.40 13.68
N THR A 686 -29.37 -35.12 14.64
CA THR A 686 -28.57 -36.36 14.58
C THR A 686 -27.67 -36.64 13.40
N ASN A 687 -26.44 -36.95 13.77
CA ASN A 687 -25.45 -37.87 13.17
C ASN A 687 -24.89 -37.50 11.81
N ASP A 688 -23.64 -37.05 11.80
CA ASP A 688 -22.56 -37.91 11.31
C ASP A 688 -21.19 -37.28 11.60
N SER A 689 -20.34 -38.08 12.17
CA SER A 689 -18.94 -37.90 12.44
C SER A 689 -18.12 -37.88 11.15
N HIS A 690 -16.99 -37.19 11.20
CA HIS A 690 -15.93 -37.10 10.21
C HIS A 690 -16.10 -36.05 9.08
N ALA A 691 -15.65 -34.85 9.35
CA ALA A 691 -14.91 -34.04 8.37
C ALA A 691 -14.20 -32.86 9.06
N SER A 692 -12.90 -33.03 9.22
CA SER A 692 -11.81 -32.06 9.09
C SER A 692 -11.94 -30.67 9.72
N LEU A 693 -11.23 -30.54 10.79
CA LEU A 693 -10.52 -29.35 11.26
C LEU A 693 -9.73 -28.67 10.13
N GLN A 694 -10.34 -27.74 9.43
CA GLN A 694 -9.63 -26.73 8.62
C GLN A 694 -10.62 -25.64 8.20
N ASN A 695 -10.84 -24.68 9.06
CA ASN A 695 -11.30 -23.32 8.75
C ASN A 695 -11.56 -22.52 10.04
N SER A 696 -10.55 -22.42 10.87
CA SER A 696 -10.60 -21.64 12.11
C SER A 696 -9.57 -20.52 12.09
N GLN A 697 -9.80 -19.53 11.26
CA GLN A 697 -9.22 -18.18 11.49
C GLN A 697 -9.94 -17.20 10.58
N ILE A 698 -11.01 -16.74 10.96
CA ILE A 698 -11.89 -15.57 10.76
C ILE A 698 -13.34 -15.98 11.09
N ASN A 699 -13.54 -16.75 12.13
CA ASN A 699 -14.85 -16.90 12.75
C ASN A 699 -14.72 -16.50 14.21
N SER A 700 -14.65 -15.19 14.46
CA SER A 700 -14.97 -14.65 15.75
C SER A 700 -16.45 -14.96 16.05
N SER A 701 -16.62 -15.91 16.95
CA SER A 701 -17.81 -16.12 17.78
C SER A 701 -19.17 -15.96 17.11
N ARG A 702 -19.78 -17.09 16.74
CA ARG A 702 -21.23 -17.21 16.57
C ARG A 702 -21.93 -17.06 17.94
N ASN A 703 -21.99 -15.82 18.43
CA ASN A 703 -22.88 -15.50 19.53
C ASN A 703 -24.25 -15.10 18.94
N PRO A 704 -25.34 -15.76 19.35
CA PRO A 704 -26.69 -15.37 18.93
C PRO A 704 -27.00 -14.00 19.54
N GLY A 705 -27.04 -12.97 18.70
CA GLY A 705 -27.31 -11.58 19.11
C GLY A 705 -26.33 -10.56 18.55
N LEU A 706 -25.30 -10.97 17.82
CA LEU A 706 -24.29 -10.04 17.30
C LEU A 706 -24.88 -9.18 16.17
N ILE A 707 -24.89 -7.88 16.38
CA ILE A 707 -25.22 -6.90 15.35
C ILE A 707 -24.12 -6.89 14.29
N ARG A 708 -24.44 -7.34 13.07
CA ARG A 708 -23.48 -7.32 11.96
C ARG A 708 -23.58 -5.99 11.21
N MET A 709 -22.44 -5.31 11.08
CA MET A 709 -22.33 -4.09 10.27
C MET A 709 -22.13 -4.46 8.79
N VAL A 710 -22.97 -3.94 7.92
CA VAL A 710 -22.87 -4.16 6.46
C VAL A 710 -22.96 -2.84 5.71
N ASN A 711 -22.27 -2.73 4.56
CA ASN A 711 -22.36 -1.56 3.72
C ASN A 711 -23.76 -1.37 3.13
N ARG A 712 -24.26 -0.15 3.12
CA ARG A 712 -25.46 0.26 2.41
C ARG A 712 -25.12 0.44 0.93
N LEU A 713 -25.90 -0.16 0.06
CA LEU A 713 -25.74 -0.04 -1.39
C LEU A 713 -26.58 1.12 -1.93
N GLY A 714 -26.17 1.72 -3.04
CA GLY A 714 -26.89 2.79 -3.73
C GLY A 714 -26.93 4.12 -2.99
N VAL A 715 -26.07 4.30 -1.97
CA VAL A 715 -25.97 5.55 -1.21
C VAL A 715 -24.55 6.13 -1.32
N THR A 716 -24.45 7.44 -1.14
CA THR A 716 -23.15 8.12 -1.08
C THR A 716 -22.35 7.63 0.12
N GLY A 717 -21.07 7.33 -0.12
CA GLY A 717 -20.14 6.96 0.92
C GLY A 717 -19.39 8.16 1.49
N ARG A 718 -18.31 7.86 2.20
CA ARG A 718 -17.38 8.84 2.75
C ARG A 718 -16.07 8.76 1.98
N SER A 719 -15.61 9.88 1.44
CA SER A 719 -14.31 10.02 0.78
C SER A 719 -13.31 10.73 1.70
N ILE A 720 -12.06 10.29 1.66
CA ILE A 720 -10.91 10.94 2.29
C ILE A 720 -9.91 11.19 1.18
N VAL A 721 -9.68 12.46 0.87
CA VAL A 721 -8.76 12.86 -0.19
C VAL A 721 -7.37 13.07 0.37
N PHE A 722 -6.39 12.47 -0.29
CA PHE A 722 -4.97 12.69 -0.07
C PHE A 722 -4.36 13.35 -1.30
N MET A 723 -3.43 14.25 -1.07
CA MET A 723 -2.68 14.93 -2.12
C MET A 723 -1.19 14.75 -1.86
N ALA A 724 -0.46 14.28 -2.84
CA ALA A 724 0.98 14.19 -2.86
C ALA A 724 1.61 15.49 -3.35
N ARG A 725 2.92 15.62 -3.27
CA ARG A 725 3.65 16.81 -3.77
C ARG A 725 3.81 16.82 -5.28
N SER A 726 3.81 15.62 -5.88
CA SER A 726 3.90 15.44 -7.32
C SER A 726 3.01 14.28 -7.78
N ARG A 727 2.76 14.22 -9.09
CA ARG A 727 2.08 13.11 -9.73
C ARG A 727 2.82 11.79 -9.54
N GLN A 728 4.15 11.79 -9.67
CA GLN A 728 4.96 10.58 -9.49
C GLN A 728 4.85 10.04 -8.07
N GLU A 729 4.89 10.93 -7.07
CA GLU A 729 4.69 10.54 -5.66
C GLU A 729 3.27 9.98 -5.43
N ARG A 730 2.23 10.60 -6.01
CA ARG A 730 0.87 10.09 -5.99
C ARG A 730 0.80 8.67 -6.57
N ASP A 731 1.41 8.44 -7.74
CA ASP A 731 1.42 7.14 -8.42
C ASP A 731 2.07 6.06 -7.57
N LEU A 732 3.17 6.40 -6.91
CA LEU A 732 3.84 5.47 -5.99
C LEU A 732 2.95 5.12 -4.78
N TRP A 733 2.31 6.11 -4.16
CA TRP A 733 1.37 5.88 -3.06
C TRP A 733 0.21 4.99 -3.48
N VAL A 734 -0.40 5.28 -4.62
CA VAL A 734 -1.56 4.51 -5.14
C VAL A 734 -1.15 3.08 -5.46
N THR A 735 -0.02 2.88 -6.15
CA THR A 735 0.48 1.53 -6.48
C THR A 735 0.74 0.70 -5.21
N ARG A 736 1.41 1.29 -4.21
CA ARG A 736 1.67 0.61 -2.94
C ARG A 736 0.39 0.32 -2.16
N LEU A 737 -0.55 1.24 -2.17
CA LEU A 737 -1.83 1.09 -1.51
C LEU A 737 -2.67 -0.03 -2.14
N LEU A 738 -2.76 -0.05 -3.47
CA LEU A 738 -3.49 -1.08 -4.21
C LEU A 738 -2.88 -2.47 -4.00
N SER A 739 -1.55 -2.56 -3.91
CA SER A 739 -0.87 -3.82 -3.60
C SER A 739 -1.23 -4.32 -2.18
N GLN A 740 -1.42 -3.41 -1.21
CA GLN A 740 -1.87 -3.81 0.12
C GLN A 740 -3.35 -4.24 0.13
N ILE A 741 -4.22 -3.57 -0.61
CA ILE A 741 -5.62 -3.98 -0.76
C ILE A 741 -5.69 -5.38 -1.37
N GLU A 742 -4.95 -5.62 -2.46
CA GLU A 742 -4.87 -6.93 -3.13
C GLU A 742 -4.44 -8.05 -2.19
N ARG A 743 -3.50 -7.78 -1.31
CA ARG A 743 -2.98 -8.75 -0.34
C ARG A 743 -4.04 -9.18 0.69
N PHE A 744 -4.97 -8.30 1.05
CA PHE A 744 -5.99 -8.56 2.09
C PHE A 744 -7.37 -8.91 1.52
N ALA A 745 -7.55 -8.88 0.21
CA ALA A 745 -8.76 -9.31 -0.47
C ALA A 745 -8.79 -10.82 -0.65
#